data_854caa0263bd859bf1606086069372cb
#
_entry.id   854caa0263bd859bf1606086069372cb
#
_cell.length_a   1.000
_cell.length_b   1.000
_cell.length_c   1.000
_cell.angle_alpha   90.00
_cell.angle_beta   90.00
_cell.angle_gamma   90.00
#
_symmetry.space_group_name_H-M   'P 1'
#
loop_
_entity.id
_entity.type
_entity.pdbx_description
1 polymer ?
#
loop_
_entity_poly.entity_id
_entity_poly.type
_entity_poly.pdbx_seq_one_letter_code
_entity_poly.pdbx_strand_id
1 'polypeptide(L)'
;VNRARIFLRLARIIVVLSKDIWALRRHDPASGDPAAPDRFARNLLARGPVFVKLGQILSTRPDILPDSYIARLAELQEHAPEVDFATVRRIIEDELAAPLQTAFASFEDKPVAAASLAQVHKARLADGKAVAVKVQRPGLEPLFRRDLDALDLGVRIARLVMPRRLRRTNLSAFLTEFRRYSLAELDFHAEAAVMDRFRENLAGQQGVRIPKTYPGHTTARLLTMDWVEGMRLSEAVATLPEQARSALVESLVSILLKMFVSDRLFHADLHPGNIVFHEDGSFTLLDFGMYGELDAAQRDRFVLYWMAVAQRQTRRAYHHFSAQTEALAGADHRLFRQRFEELAAAFYSAPSREASLARTYLAMMRAGYQSGFVFPASLMLHAKALTTAEALLFVLAPDARFDDLSRPVIAREVAARLAESDPLGRITQVLPEFLLTGTLPPAEAIDDIWDRTATQKMVRGMLEAVVPGGESIGRSTLSMLLRRFALPHLGAETNAILAETWVAYDLLDRDLPLESNTGAIITTHLAVLTLALHRTLLAKGRSEAESHELIHAIGWDIYNRMADPPFEFARTITADPVKRLRIATDVFRRFPFGPPGYSWRDVQAGADVVAFDCTRCPVAEFFAGHESAALCTATWCALDYPVAEKWGGRLVRPKTIAGGNSHCDFRWHATRPSADTEMSGQVEGDLG
;
A
#
# COMPACT_ATOMS: atom_id res chain seq x y z
N VAL A 1 -7.63 -3.30 40.62
CA VAL A 1 -7.62 -1.82 40.76
C VAL A 1 -8.92 -1.40 41.48
N ASN A 2 -8.82 -0.59 42.53
CA ASN A 2 -9.99 -0.17 43.35
C ASN A 2 -10.87 0.78 42.48
N ARG A 3 -12.13 0.37 42.20
CA ARG A 3 -13.12 1.12 41.39
C ARG A 3 -13.28 2.58 41.84
N ALA A 4 -13.22 2.84 43.15
CA ALA A 4 -13.29 4.21 43.71
C ALA A 4 -12.11 5.08 43.25
N ARG A 5 -10.90 4.54 43.18
CA ARG A 5 -9.71 5.26 42.68
C ARG A 5 -9.81 5.59 41.20
N ILE A 6 -10.37 4.69 40.39
CA ILE A 6 -10.63 4.95 38.94
C ILE A 6 -11.64 6.07 38.79
N PHE A 7 -12.74 6.03 39.55
CA PHE A 7 -13.79 7.06 39.51
C PHE A 7 -13.25 8.44 39.92
N LEU A 8 -12.49 8.51 41.03
CA LEU A 8 -11.86 9.75 41.48
C LEU A 8 -10.85 10.30 40.42
N ARG A 9 -10.10 9.43 39.78
CA ARG A 9 -9.19 9.81 38.70
C ARG A 9 -9.95 10.39 37.52
N LEU A 10 -11.00 9.71 37.04
CA LEU A 10 -11.88 10.19 35.99
C LEU A 10 -12.51 11.54 36.32
N ALA A 11 -13.02 11.72 37.55
CA ALA A 11 -13.60 13.00 37.97
C ALA A 11 -12.58 14.14 37.88
N ARG A 12 -11.33 13.92 38.32
CA ARG A 12 -10.23 14.91 38.17
C ARG A 12 -9.89 15.22 36.74
N ILE A 13 -9.91 14.20 35.85
CA ILE A 13 -9.68 14.39 34.41
C ILE A 13 -10.79 15.26 33.81
N ILE A 14 -12.05 14.91 34.07
CA ILE A 14 -13.23 15.64 33.59
C ILE A 14 -13.22 17.10 34.06
N VAL A 15 -12.96 17.36 35.33
CA VAL A 15 -12.96 18.73 35.88
C VAL A 15 -11.94 19.61 35.17
N VAL A 16 -10.74 19.11 34.92
CA VAL A 16 -9.68 19.92 34.28
C VAL A 16 -9.87 20.06 32.77
N LEU A 17 -10.28 18.98 32.10
CA LEU A 17 -10.53 19.03 30.66
C LEU A 17 -11.92 19.58 30.30
N SER A 18 -12.79 19.83 31.27
CA SER A 18 -14.16 20.33 31.00
C SER A 18 -14.17 21.67 30.26
N LYS A 19 -13.30 22.59 30.64
CA LYS A 19 -13.15 23.88 29.95
C LYS A 19 -12.62 23.74 28.54
N ASP A 20 -11.70 22.82 28.33
CA ASP A 20 -11.09 22.56 27.02
C ASP A 20 -12.07 21.80 26.11
N ILE A 21 -12.81 20.83 26.64
CA ILE A 21 -13.87 20.12 25.92
C ILE A 21 -15.01 21.09 25.56
N TRP A 22 -15.34 22.02 26.45
CA TRP A 22 -16.34 23.04 26.19
C TRP A 22 -15.89 24.04 25.12
N ALA A 23 -14.61 24.46 25.15
CA ALA A 23 -14.00 25.31 24.13
C ALA A 23 -13.98 24.61 22.75
N LEU A 24 -13.62 23.32 22.71
CA LEU A 24 -13.66 22.50 21.49
C LEU A 24 -15.07 22.40 20.89
N ARG A 25 -16.12 22.32 21.73
CA ARG A 25 -17.52 22.27 21.27
C ARG A 25 -18.03 23.59 20.69
N ARG A 26 -17.47 24.71 21.13
CA ARG A 26 -17.84 26.07 20.70
C ARG A 26 -16.84 26.66 19.73
N HIS A 27 -15.86 25.86 19.25
CA HIS A 27 -14.82 26.33 18.36
C HIS A 27 -15.45 26.87 17.08
N ASP A 28 -15.59 28.19 17.04
CA ASP A 28 -15.81 28.99 15.85
C ASP A 28 -14.42 29.47 15.41
N PRO A 29 -13.96 29.14 14.19
CA PRO A 29 -12.64 29.58 13.71
C PRO A 29 -12.44 31.10 13.75
N ALA A 30 -13.55 31.86 13.72
CA ALA A 30 -13.54 33.34 13.69
C ALA A 30 -13.55 34.00 15.09
N SER A 31 -13.98 33.29 16.15
CA SER A 31 -14.19 33.85 17.49
C SER A 31 -13.60 33.03 18.64
N GLY A 32 -12.79 32.00 18.34
CA GLY A 32 -12.21 31.10 19.33
C GLY A 32 -11.11 31.74 20.19
N ASP A 33 -10.99 31.29 21.45
CA ASP A 33 -9.89 31.66 22.35
C ASP A 33 -8.54 31.18 21.77
N PRO A 34 -7.64 32.06 21.28
CA PRO A 34 -6.38 31.67 20.66
C PRO A 34 -5.43 30.94 21.63
N ALA A 35 -5.63 31.08 22.95
CA ALA A 35 -4.86 30.39 23.97
C ALA A 35 -5.39 28.99 24.32
N ALA A 36 -6.54 28.60 23.78
CA ALA A 36 -7.15 27.31 24.11
C ALA A 36 -6.30 26.09 23.68
N PRO A 37 -5.66 26.04 22.49
CA PRO A 37 -4.76 24.94 22.12
C PRO A 37 -3.58 24.79 23.07
N ASP A 38 -2.94 25.90 23.45
CA ASP A 38 -1.83 25.92 24.41
C ASP A 38 -2.24 25.44 25.78
N ARG A 39 -3.39 25.88 26.27
CA ARG A 39 -3.94 25.44 27.56
C ARG A 39 -4.24 23.93 27.53
N PHE A 40 -4.85 23.44 26.47
CA PHE A 40 -5.14 22.01 26.30
C PHE A 40 -3.86 21.17 26.33
N ALA A 41 -2.84 21.56 25.57
CA ALA A 41 -1.55 20.89 25.54
C ALA A 41 -0.88 20.87 26.92
N ARG A 42 -0.82 22.02 27.63
CA ARG A 42 -0.30 22.09 29.01
C ARG A 42 -1.09 21.21 29.98
N ASN A 43 -2.41 21.16 29.85
CA ASN A 43 -3.26 20.30 30.68
C ASN A 43 -2.97 18.82 30.46
N LEU A 44 -2.70 18.37 29.24
CA LEU A 44 -2.28 17.00 28.96
C LEU A 44 -0.91 16.69 29.56
N LEU A 45 0.08 17.56 29.33
CA LEU A 45 1.43 17.44 29.92
C LEU A 45 1.37 17.28 31.46
N ALA A 46 0.59 18.11 32.14
CA ALA A 46 0.47 18.10 33.59
C ALA A 46 -0.22 16.83 34.14
N ARG A 47 -0.84 15.99 33.29
CA ARG A 47 -1.54 14.76 33.72
C ARG A 47 -0.64 13.54 33.73
N GLY A 48 0.54 13.62 33.16
CA GLY A 48 1.53 12.56 33.13
C GLY A 48 1.60 11.80 31.80
N PRO A 49 2.46 10.76 31.75
CA PRO A 49 2.91 10.16 30.50
C PRO A 49 1.78 9.59 29.63
N VAL A 50 0.75 9.01 30.21
CA VAL A 50 -0.42 8.49 29.46
C VAL A 50 -1.10 9.60 28.65
N PHE A 51 -1.21 10.81 29.23
CA PHE A 51 -1.87 11.95 28.56
C PHE A 51 -0.97 12.67 27.57
N VAL A 52 0.34 12.65 27.78
CA VAL A 52 1.33 13.09 26.78
C VAL A 52 1.19 12.23 25.54
N LYS A 53 1.19 10.90 25.72
CA LYS A 53 1.02 9.96 24.62
C LYS A 53 -0.35 10.08 23.96
N LEU A 54 -1.40 10.28 24.73
CA LEU A 54 -2.73 10.58 24.18
C LEU A 54 -2.70 11.83 23.31
N GLY A 55 -2.01 12.88 23.75
CA GLY A 55 -1.81 14.10 22.98
C GLY A 55 -1.06 13.86 21.65
N GLN A 56 0.01 13.07 21.68
CA GLN A 56 0.77 12.70 20.48
C GLN A 56 -0.10 11.95 19.47
N ILE A 57 -0.94 11.01 19.90
CA ILE A 57 -1.86 10.31 18.99
C ILE A 57 -3.02 11.22 18.55
N LEU A 58 -3.54 12.07 19.43
CA LEU A 58 -4.58 13.04 19.08
C LEU A 58 -4.09 14.07 18.04
N SER A 59 -2.78 14.36 17.98
CA SER A 59 -2.21 15.23 16.93
C SER A 59 -2.37 14.65 15.52
N THR A 60 -2.71 13.37 15.38
CA THR A 60 -2.97 12.72 14.10
C THR A 60 -4.46 12.50 13.82
N ARG A 61 -5.34 13.08 14.64
CA ARG A 61 -6.79 12.87 14.61
C ARG A 61 -7.57 14.13 14.20
N PRO A 62 -7.57 14.45 12.88
CA PRO A 62 -8.30 15.61 12.35
C PRO A 62 -9.83 15.46 12.42
N ASP A 63 -10.34 14.27 12.76
CA ASP A 63 -11.74 13.98 13.05
C ASP A 63 -12.16 14.40 14.47
N ILE A 64 -11.21 14.48 15.39
CA ILE A 64 -11.47 14.79 16.80
C ILE A 64 -11.11 16.24 17.11
N LEU A 65 -9.98 16.74 16.57
CA LEU A 65 -9.42 18.03 16.93
C LEU A 65 -9.29 18.98 15.73
N PRO A 66 -9.50 20.31 15.95
CA PRO A 66 -9.17 21.34 14.97
C PRO A 66 -7.66 21.44 14.71
N ASP A 67 -7.27 22.04 13.56
CA ASP A 67 -5.87 22.15 13.12
C ASP A 67 -4.96 22.87 14.11
N SER A 68 -5.46 23.92 14.77
CA SER A 68 -4.73 24.66 15.79
C SER A 68 -4.33 23.80 17.00
N TYR A 69 -5.19 22.85 17.38
CA TYR A 69 -4.90 21.89 18.46
C TYR A 69 -3.92 20.82 17.99
N ILE A 70 -4.12 20.31 16.76
CA ILE A 70 -3.24 19.31 16.15
C ILE A 70 -1.82 19.85 16.06
N ALA A 71 -1.64 21.05 15.51
CA ALA A 71 -0.34 21.70 15.39
C ALA A 71 0.35 21.83 16.75
N ARG A 72 -0.40 22.27 17.77
CA ARG A 72 0.17 22.46 19.11
C ARG A 72 0.52 21.16 19.82
N LEU A 73 -0.28 20.09 19.60
CA LEU A 73 0.00 18.77 20.16
C LEU A 73 1.18 18.07 19.45
N ALA A 74 1.39 18.35 18.17
CA ALA A 74 2.54 17.82 17.43
C ALA A 74 3.90 18.36 17.97
N GLU A 75 3.89 19.52 18.62
CA GLU A 75 5.06 20.13 19.25
C GLU A 75 5.32 19.64 20.69
N LEU A 76 4.45 18.74 21.22
CA LEU A 76 4.63 18.21 22.58
C LEU A 76 5.92 17.42 22.68
N GLN A 77 6.90 18.00 23.36
CA GLN A 77 8.15 17.34 23.72
C GLN A 77 8.07 16.77 25.12
N GLU A 78 8.63 15.59 25.29
CA GLU A 78 8.66 14.88 26.55
C GLU A 78 9.89 15.26 27.35
N HIS A 79 9.77 16.23 28.24
CA HIS A 79 10.79 16.50 29.26
C HIS A 79 10.24 16.03 30.62
N ALA A 80 10.90 15.09 31.23
CA ALA A 80 10.57 14.62 32.54
C ALA A 80 11.75 14.78 33.50
N PRO A 81 11.53 15.10 34.80
CA PRO A 81 12.62 15.23 35.74
C PRO A 81 13.40 13.92 35.84
N GLU A 82 14.72 14.00 36.05
CA GLU A 82 15.56 12.80 36.17
C GLU A 82 15.18 11.96 37.37
N VAL A 83 15.28 10.64 37.23
CA VAL A 83 15.20 9.67 38.30
C VAL A 83 16.58 9.59 38.97
N ASP A 84 16.64 9.56 40.28
CA ASP A 84 17.88 9.45 41.00
C ASP A 84 18.66 8.17 40.67
N PHE A 85 19.99 8.26 40.63
CA PHE A 85 20.84 7.16 40.21
C PHE A 85 20.70 5.89 41.09
N ALA A 86 20.48 6.09 42.41
CA ALA A 86 20.29 4.92 43.29
C ALA A 86 19.04 4.10 42.91
N THR A 87 17.98 4.76 42.48
CA THR A 87 16.80 4.09 41.93
C THR A 87 17.07 3.42 40.59
N VAL A 88 17.77 4.09 39.68
CA VAL A 88 18.21 3.50 38.39
C VAL A 88 19.04 2.25 38.59
N ARG A 89 20.06 2.35 39.41
CA ARG A 89 20.92 1.23 39.78
C ARG A 89 20.14 0.02 40.27
N ARG A 90 19.25 0.25 41.23
CA ARG A 90 18.39 -0.81 41.76
C ARG A 90 17.54 -1.48 40.66
N ILE A 91 16.93 -0.70 39.76
CA ILE A 91 16.16 -1.25 38.64
C ILE A 91 17.03 -2.14 37.77
N ILE A 92 18.25 -1.70 37.43
CA ILE A 92 19.17 -2.48 36.59
C ILE A 92 19.58 -3.77 37.29
N GLU A 93 19.95 -3.68 38.59
CA GLU A 93 20.39 -4.84 39.37
C GLU A 93 19.23 -5.85 39.57
N ASP A 94 18.01 -5.37 39.79
CA ASP A 94 16.81 -6.21 39.91
C ASP A 94 16.47 -6.93 38.56
N GLU A 95 16.57 -6.20 37.46
CA GLU A 95 16.24 -6.74 36.10
C GLU A 95 17.28 -7.71 35.57
N LEU A 96 18.56 -7.45 35.82
CA LEU A 96 19.65 -8.31 35.34
C LEU A 96 20.05 -9.38 36.35
N ALA A 97 19.48 -9.37 37.55
CA ALA A 97 19.83 -10.25 38.66
C ALA A 97 21.35 -10.30 38.93
N ALA A 98 22.04 -9.17 38.74
CA ALA A 98 23.48 -9.02 38.88
C ALA A 98 23.84 -7.62 39.36
N PRO A 99 24.95 -7.44 40.13
CA PRO A 99 25.46 -6.12 40.47
C PRO A 99 25.79 -5.30 39.23
N LEU A 100 25.54 -3.99 39.27
CA LEU A 100 25.79 -3.07 38.14
C LEU A 100 27.20 -3.21 37.57
N GLN A 101 28.21 -3.34 38.44
CA GLN A 101 29.64 -3.45 38.08
C GLN A 101 29.98 -4.78 37.40
N THR A 102 29.14 -5.80 37.58
CA THR A 102 29.28 -7.08 36.89
C THR A 102 28.61 -7.05 35.51
N ALA A 103 27.51 -6.33 35.41
CA ALA A 103 26.77 -6.21 34.15
C ALA A 103 27.46 -5.26 33.15
N PHE A 104 28.07 -4.17 33.66
CA PHE A 104 28.74 -3.15 32.84
C PHE A 104 30.13 -2.84 33.38
N ALA A 105 31.11 -2.73 32.47
CA ALA A 105 32.48 -2.31 32.84
C ALA A 105 32.53 -0.85 33.32
N SER A 106 31.67 0.00 32.80
CA SER A 106 31.42 1.35 33.29
C SER A 106 29.99 1.79 33.03
N PHE A 107 29.43 2.62 33.88
CA PHE A 107 28.08 3.18 33.76
C PHE A 107 28.08 4.63 34.23
N GLU A 108 27.56 5.54 33.40
CA GLU A 108 27.50 6.97 33.71
C GLU A 108 26.27 7.27 34.59
N ASP A 109 26.50 7.90 35.74
CA ASP A 109 25.47 8.24 36.74
C ASP A 109 24.44 9.23 36.20
N LYS A 110 24.90 10.19 35.38
CA LYS A 110 24.02 11.18 34.76
C LYS A 110 23.38 10.63 33.49
N PRO A 111 22.06 10.78 33.35
CA PRO A 111 21.41 10.39 32.08
C PRO A 111 21.78 11.36 30.96
N VAL A 112 21.92 10.85 29.77
CA VAL A 112 22.14 11.63 28.54
C VAL A 112 20.83 12.24 28.05
N ALA A 113 19.71 11.54 28.32
CA ALA A 113 18.37 11.99 27.99
C ALA A 113 17.36 11.45 29.01
N ALA A 114 16.32 12.23 29.28
CA ALA A 114 15.23 11.84 30.16
C ALA A 114 13.87 12.16 29.49
N ALA A 115 13.09 11.13 29.25
CA ALA A 115 11.75 11.19 28.66
C ALA A 115 10.68 10.75 29.67
N SER A 116 9.41 10.78 29.27
CA SER A 116 8.28 10.43 30.13
C SER A 116 8.28 8.98 30.60
N LEU A 117 8.78 8.05 29.79
CA LEU A 117 8.78 6.61 30.06
C LEU A 117 10.11 6.09 30.59
N ALA A 118 11.21 6.70 30.19
CA ALA A 118 12.55 6.19 30.47
C ALA A 118 13.58 7.31 30.54
N GLN A 119 14.75 6.97 31.04
CA GLN A 119 15.98 7.76 30.86
C GLN A 119 17.07 6.89 30.27
N VAL A 120 17.99 7.54 29.53
CA VAL A 120 19.06 6.88 28.80
C VAL A 120 20.40 7.22 29.44
N HIS A 121 21.17 6.21 29.75
CA HIS A 121 22.53 6.34 30.27
C HIS A 121 23.54 5.79 29.28
N LYS A 122 24.77 6.35 29.28
CA LYS A 122 25.90 5.81 28.57
C LYS A 122 26.62 4.80 29.46
N ALA A 123 26.97 3.65 28.89
CA ALA A 123 27.68 2.58 29.59
C ALA A 123 28.68 1.90 28.67
N ARG A 124 29.52 1.03 29.25
CA ARG A 124 30.39 0.11 28.49
C ARG A 124 30.16 -1.31 28.93
N LEU A 125 30.08 -2.21 27.97
CA LEU A 125 30.05 -3.64 28.20
C LEU A 125 31.44 -4.17 28.58
N ALA A 126 31.53 -5.42 29.04
CA ALA A 126 32.78 -6.05 29.44
C ALA A 126 33.80 -6.15 28.28
N ASP A 127 33.36 -6.21 27.02
CA ASP A 127 34.20 -6.18 25.83
C ASP A 127 34.67 -4.76 25.42
N GLY A 128 34.32 -3.74 26.23
CA GLY A 128 34.70 -2.34 26.03
C GLY A 128 33.79 -1.55 25.09
N LYS A 129 32.78 -2.16 24.46
CA LYS A 129 31.85 -1.47 23.58
C LYS A 129 31.02 -0.46 24.33
N ALA A 130 30.90 0.74 23.77
CA ALA A 130 30.01 1.77 24.29
C ALA A 130 28.57 1.43 23.92
N VAL A 131 27.66 1.54 24.90
CA VAL A 131 26.24 1.24 24.76
C VAL A 131 25.38 2.34 25.38
N ALA A 132 24.17 2.50 24.85
CA ALA A 132 23.09 3.26 25.46
C ALA A 132 22.18 2.29 26.22
N VAL A 133 21.91 2.61 27.48
CA VAL A 133 21.03 1.83 28.35
C VAL A 133 19.78 2.67 28.65
N LYS A 134 18.65 2.33 28.04
CA LYS A 134 17.34 2.93 28.26
C LYS A 134 16.70 2.21 29.46
N VAL A 135 16.49 2.95 30.55
CA VAL A 135 15.97 2.42 31.82
C VAL A 135 14.59 2.96 32.06
N GLN A 136 13.61 2.08 32.20
CA GLN A 136 12.20 2.43 32.40
C GLN A 136 12.03 3.06 33.79
N ARG A 137 11.21 4.11 33.85
CA ARG A 137 10.85 4.75 35.13
C ARG A 137 10.06 3.83 36.05
N PRO A 138 10.22 3.94 37.37
CA PRO A 138 9.47 3.08 38.30
C PRO A 138 7.98 3.42 38.30
N GLY A 139 7.14 2.40 38.51
CA GLY A 139 5.70 2.54 38.74
C GLY A 139 4.86 2.93 37.52
N LEU A 140 5.40 2.85 36.31
CA LEU A 140 4.67 3.22 35.08
C LEU A 140 3.50 2.28 34.79
N GLU A 141 3.68 0.98 34.86
CA GLU A 141 2.63 0.01 34.47
C GLU A 141 1.34 0.18 35.32
N PRO A 142 1.37 0.24 36.64
CA PRO A 142 0.18 0.52 37.44
C PRO A 142 -0.46 1.89 37.14
N LEU A 143 0.36 2.90 36.82
CA LEU A 143 -0.09 4.23 36.43
C LEU A 143 -0.86 4.17 35.09
N PHE A 144 -0.26 3.51 34.07
CA PHE A 144 -0.88 3.35 32.75
C PHE A 144 -2.19 2.59 32.84
N ARG A 145 -2.22 1.44 33.49
CA ARG A 145 -3.44 0.65 33.67
C ARG A 145 -4.56 1.47 34.32
N ARG A 146 -4.24 2.20 35.39
CA ARG A 146 -5.21 3.05 36.09
C ARG A 146 -5.75 4.17 35.19
N ASP A 147 -4.89 4.87 34.48
CA ASP A 147 -5.28 6.02 33.67
C ASP A 147 -6.03 5.57 32.41
N LEU A 148 -5.65 4.46 31.80
CA LEU A 148 -6.37 3.83 30.69
C LEU A 148 -7.76 3.31 31.12
N ASP A 149 -7.87 2.71 32.31
CA ASP A 149 -9.18 2.29 32.89
C ASP A 149 -10.09 3.49 33.15
N ALA A 150 -9.53 4.61 33.61
CA ALA A 150 -10.28 5.86 33.79
C ALA A 150 -10.78 6.44 32.46
N LEU A 151 -9.95 6.42 31.41
CA LEU A 151 -10.32 6.86 30.07
C LEU A 151 -11.42 5.95 29.46
N ASP A 152 -11.30 4.63 29.62
CA ASP A 152 -12.31 3.68 29.15
C ASP A 152 -13.67 3.90 29.83
N LEU A 153 -13.67 4.07 31.17
CA LEU A 153 -14.88 4.45 31.92
C LEU A 153 -15.46 5.78 31.42
N GLY A 154 -14.61 6.77 31.15
CA GLY A 154 -15.00 8.07 30.60
C GLY A 154 -15.71 7.97 29.27
N VAL A 155 -15.18 7.14 28.33
CA VAL A 155 -15.81 6.92 27.03
C VAL A 155 -17.13 6.16 27.14
N ARG A 156 -17.23 5.16 28.06
CA ARG A 156 -18.50 4.45 28.31
C ARG A 156 -19.57 5.41 28.81
N ILE A 157 -19.24 6.28 29.74
CA ILE A 157 -20.18 7.31 30.25
C ILE A 157 -20.53 8.32 29.14
N ALA A 158 -19.53 8.80 28.42
CA ALA A 158 -19.75 9.74 27.31
C ALA A 158 -20.71 9.18 26.24
N ARG A 159 -20.62 7.90 25.90
CA ARG A 159 -21.56 7.24 24.97
C ARG A 159 -23.01 7.23 25.44
N LEU A 160 -23.28 7.27 26.72
CA LEU A 160 -24.62 7.33 27.27
C LEU A 160 -25.25 8.72 27.15
N VAL A 161 -24.43 9.77 27.31
CA VAL A 161 -24.89 11.17 27.38
C VAL A 161 -24.64 11.96 26.06
N MET A 162 -23.87 11.43 25.14
CA MET A 162 -23.54 12.13 23.88
C MET A 162 -24.68 12.09 22.85
N PRO A 163 -24.90 13.21 22.10
CA PRO A 163 -25.80 13.24 20.95
C PRO A 163 -25.43 12.19 19.89
N ARG A 164 -26.45 11.65 19.19
CA ARG A 164 -26.27 10.63 18.13
C ARG A 164 -25.19 10.98 17.08
N ARG A 165 -24.95 12.26 16.81
CA ARG A 165 -23.92 12.73 15.86
C ARG A 165 -22.47 12.42 16.30
N LEU A 166 -22.19 12.49 17.61
CA LEU A 166 -20.86 12.19 18.19
C LEU A 166 -20.63 10.68 18.44
N ARG A 167 -21.68 9.85 18.35
CA ARG A 167 -21.53 8.37 18.37
C ARG A 167 -20.91 7.82 17.11
N ARG A 168 -20.77 8.65 16.04
CA ARG A 168 -20.12 8.27 14.77
C ARG A 168 -18.59 8.22 14.88
N THR A 169 -17.99 8.92 15.86
CA THR A 169 -16.55 8.75 16.15
C THR A 169 -16.37 7.43 16.90
N ASN A 170 -15.56 6.52 16.32
CA ASN A 170 -15.31 5.20 16.92
C ASN A 170 -14.31 5.32 18.10
N LEU A 171 -14.69 6.14 19.13
CA LEU A 171 -13.88 6.42 20.31
C LEU A 171 -13.49 5.14 21.07
N SER A 172 -14.35 4.12 21.05
CA SER A 172 -14.06 2.85 21.74
C SER A 172 -12.96 2.07 21.03
N ALA A 173 -13.00 1.96 19.70
CA ALA A 173 -11.94 1.31 18.94
C ALA A 173 -10.62 2.10 19.07
N PHE A 174 -10.70 3.43 19.02
CA PHE A 174 -9.56 4.29 19.28
C PHE A 174 -8.91 4.02 20.65
N LEU A 175 -9.71 3.98 21.72
CA LEU A 175 -9.16 3.69 23.05
C LEU A 175 -8.63 2.26 23.19
N THR A 176 -9.23 1.29 22.52
CA THR A 176 -8.73 -0.09 22.50
C THR A 176 -7.34 -0.14 21.87
N GLU A 177 -7.16 0.54 20.74
CA GLU A 177 -5.85 0.63 20.08
C GLU A 177 -4.86 1.45 20.89
N PHE A 178 -5.28 2.60 21.40
CA PHE A 178 -4.44 3.43 22.29
C PHE A 178 -3.95 2.63 23.49
N ARG A 179 -4.82 1.85 24.13
CA ARG A 179 -4.46 0.94 25.24
C ARG A 179 -3.40 -0.08 24.78
N ARG A 180 -3.63 -0.72 23.63
CA ARG A 180 -2.70 -1.73 23.09
C ARG A 180 -1.32 -1.14 22.84
N TYR A 181 -1.24 -0.01 22.14
CA TYR A 181 0.03 0.67 21.86
C TYR A 181 0.72 1.17 23.14
N SER A 182 -0.03 1.82 24.01
CA SER A 182 0.54 2.38 25.25
C SER A 182 1.07 1.32 26.22
N LEU A 183 0.47 0.13 26.26
CA LEU A 183 0.97 -0.97 27.09
C LEU A 183 2.13 -1.73 26.41
N ALA A 184 2.14 -1.82 25.09
CA ALA A 184 3.25 -2.43 24.35
C ALA A 184 4.56 -1.64 24.51
N GLU A 185 4.51 -0.33 24.62
CA GLU A 185 5.70 0.52 24.88
C GLU A 185 6.31 0.37 26.26
N LEU A 186 5.59 -0.25 27.19
CA LEU A 186 6.14 -0.56 28.51
C LEU A 186 6.98 -1.86 28.52
N ASP A 187 7.07 -2.56 27.40
CA ASP A 187 7.88 -3.76 27.25
C ASP A 187 9.02 -3.51 26.26
N PHE A 188 10.22 -3.30 26.77
CA PHE A 188 11.42 -3.04 25.95
C PHE A 188 11.90 -4.27 25.19
N HIS A 189 11.46 -5.49 25.51
CA HIS A 189 11.67 -6.64 24.62
C HIS A 189 10.95 -6.47 23.30
N ALA A 190 9.73 -5.93 23.33
CA ALA A 190 8.95 -5.64 22.11
C ALA A 190 9.65 -4.56 21.27
N GLU A 191 10.16 -3.49 21.90
CA GLU A 191 10.90 -2.44 21.20
C GLU A 191 12.19 -3.00 20.57
N ALA A 192 12.97 -3.82 21.28
CA ALA A 192 14.16 -4.48 20.76
C ALA A 192 13.85 -5.39 19.56
N ALA A 193 12.79 -6.19 19.64
CA ALA A 193 12.38 -7.05 18.54
C ALA A 193 11.97 -6.25 17.29
N VAL A 194 11.31 -5.11 17.47
CA VAL A 194 10.97 -4.20 16.37
C VAL A 194 12.21 -3.56 15.78
N MET A 195 13.18 -3.12 16.60
CA MET A 195 14.48 -2.60 16.13
C MET A 195 15.21 -3.62 15.26
N ASP A 196 15.23 -4.90 15.68
CA ASP A 196 15.88 -5.96 14.93
C ASP A 196 15.20 -6.18 13.57
N ARG A 197 13.86 -6.17 13.51
CA ARG A 197 13.11 -6.24 12.25
C ARG A 197 13.43 -5.05 11.32
N PHE A 198 13.50 -3.83 11.85
CA PHE A 198 13.92 -2.66 11.05
C PHE A 198 15.35 -2.82 10.55
N ARG A 199 16.26 -3.33 11.38
CA ARG A 199 17.64 -3.56 10.98
C ARG A 199 17.74 -4.60 9.86
N GLU A 200 16.97 -5.68 9.93
CA GLU A 200 16.89 -6.71 8.87
C GLU A 200 16.30 -6.13 7.59
N ASN A 201 15.17 -5.43 7.65
CA ASN A 201 14.49 -4.84 6.50
C ASN A 201 15.34 -3.77 5.79
N LEU A 202 16.15 -3.04 6.54
CA LEU A 202 17.01 -1.98 6.03
C LEU A 202 18.46 -2.43 5.81
N ALA A 203 18.74 -3.73 5.96
CA ALA A 203 20.07 -4.28 5.70
C ALA A 203 20.49 -4.00 4.25
N GLY A 204 21.69 -3.44 4.07
CA GLY A 204 22.22 -3.06 2.76
C GLY A 204 21.66 -1.74 2.19
N GLN A 205 20.73 -1.06 2.86
CA GLN A 205 20.31 0.29 2.47
C GLN A 205 21.37 1.32 2.88
N GLN A 206 21.81 2.10 1.89
CA GLN A 206 22.73 3.21 2.16
C GLN A 206 22.01 4.37 2.84
N GLY A 207 22.72 5.12 3.67
CA GLY A 207 22.21 6.34 4.30
C GLY A 207 21.45 6.15 5.60
N VAL A 208 21.11 4.91 6.03
CA VAL A 208 20.44 4.65 7.31
C VAL A 208 21.17 3.61 8.14
N ARG A 209 21.19 3.83 9.46
CA ARG A 209 21.72 2.89 10.45
C ARG A 209 20.68 2.64 11.54
N ILE A 210 20.65 1.41 12.02
CA ILE A 210 19.83 1.00 13.17
C ILE A 210 20.77 0.40 14.21
N PRO A 211 20.77 0.91 15.46
CA PRO A 211 21.64 0.38 16.51
C PRO A 211 21.39 -1.12 16.74
N LYS A 212 22.44 -1.85 17.02
CA LYS A 212 22.32 -3.25 17.42
C LYS A 212 21.84 -3.33 18.86
N THR A 213 20.90 -4.22 19.14
CA THR A 213 20.44 -4.51 20.50
C THR A 213 21.31 -5.60 21.16
N TYR A 214 21.33 -5.59 22.49
CA TYR A 214 22.08 -6.56 23.29
C TYR A 214 21.11 -7.39 24.15
N PRO A 215 20.64 -8.57 23.66
CA PRO A 215 19.60 -9.36 24.34
C PRO A 215 19.99 -9.78 25.77
N GLY A 216 21.28 -10.05 26.04
CA GLY A 216 21.75 -10.38 27.38
C GLY A 216 21.69 -9.24 28.41
N HIS A 217 21.45 -8.01 27.96
CA HIS A 217 21.31 -6.81 28.78
C HIS A 217 20.00 -6.06 28.47
N THR A 218 19.05 -6.76 27.83
CA THR A 218 17.71 -6.21 27.52
C THR A 218 16.65 -7.05 28.22
N THR A 219 15.73 -6.37 28.90
CA THR A 219 14.62 -6.98 29.64
C THR A 219 13.32 -6.22 29.36
N ALA A 220 12.24 -6.54 30.02
CA ALA A 220 10.99 -5.75 29.88
C ALA A 220 11.18 -4.26 30.28
N ARG A 221 12.14 -3.93 31.13
CA ARG A 221 12.35 -2.58 31.68
C ARG A 221 13.71 -1.97 31.31
N LEU A 222 14.57 -2.72 30.65
CA LEU A 222 15.89 -2.27 30.19
C LEU A 222 16.02 -2.55 28.69
N LEU A 223 16.46 -1.54 27.92
CA LEU A 223 16.90 -1.73 26.52
C LEU A 223 18.34 -1.28 26.38
N THR A 224 19.21 -2.22 26.05
CA THR A 224 20.62 -1.94 25.80
C THR A 224 20.90 -2.05 24.30
N MET A 225 21.47 -1.00 23.72
CA MET A 225 21.78 -0.89 22.29
C MET A 225 23.12 -0.18 22.08
N ASP A 226 23.67 -0.23 20.85
CA ASP A 226 24.87 0.50 20.49
C ASP A 226 24.76 1.99 20.87
N TRP A 227 25.85 2.55 21.42
CA TRP A 227 25.98 3.99 21.58
C TRP A 227 26.24 4.62 20.22
N VAL A 228 25.45 5.63 19.87
CA VAL A 228 25.54 6.34 18.59
C VAL A 228 26.07 7.74 18.83
N GLU A 229 27.19 8.06 18.18
CA GLU A 229 27.75 9.42 18.15
C GLU A 229 27.38 10.10 16.84
N GLY A 230 27.11 11.40 16.89
CA GLY A 230 26.77 12.20 15.73
C GLY A 230 26.05 13.49 16.11
N MET A 231 25.53 14.18 15.11
CA MET A 231 24.96 15.51 15.20
C MET A 231 23.46 15.48 15.45
N ARG A 232 22.95 16.45 16.21
CA ARG A 232 21.52 16.77 16.25
C ARG A 232 21.13 17.56 15.00
N LEU A 233 19.81 17.64 14.70
CA LEU A 233 19.31 18.35 13.50
C LEU A 233 19.85 19.78 13.38
N SER A 234 19.83 20.57 14.46
CA SER A 234 20.32 21.95 14.44
C SER A 234 21.81 22.06 14.09
N GLU A 235 22.62 21.12 14.56
CA GLU A 235 24.04 21.03 14.27
C GLU A 235 24.29 20.57 12.84
N ALA A 236 23.55 19.53 12.37
CA ALA A 236 23.63 19.05 11.00
C ALA A 236 23.27 20.15 9.97
N VAL A 237 22.26 20.97 10.26
CA VAL A 237 21.89 22.12 9.41
C VAL A 237 22.98 23.16 9.38
N ALA A 238 23.66 23.39 10.51
CA ALA A 238 24.72 24.42 10.63
C ALA A 238 26.05 23.98 10.01
N THR A 239 26.37 22.66 10.04
CA THR A 239 27.72 22.17 9.69
C THR A 239 27.77 21.48 8.33
N LEU A 240 26.70 20.77 7.92
CA LEU A 240 26.71 20.04 6.67
C LEU A 240 26.50 20.97 5.46
N PRO A 241 27.27 20.79 4.38
CA PRO A 241 27.05 21.51 3.13
C PRO A 241 25.69 21.16 2.53
N GLU A 242 25.14 22.06 1.71
CA GLU A 242 23.82 21.91 1.09
C GLU A 242 23.68 20.59 0.31
N GLN A 243 24.72 20.19 -0.42
CA GLN A 243 24.73 18.94 -1.17
C GLN A 243 24.58 17.71 -0.25
N ALA A 244 25.25 17.69 0.91
CA ALA A 244 25.11 16.60 1.88
C ALA A 244 23.72 16.57 2.52
N ARG A 245 23.13 17.74 2.80
CA ARG A 245 21.76 17.85 3.32
C ARG A 245 20.72 17.36 2.30
N SER A 246 20.92 17.67 1.01
CA SER A 246 20.07 17.17 -0.06
C SER A 246 20.14 15.65 -0.18
N ALA A 247 21.34 15.06 -0.09
CA ALA A 247 21.51 13.61 -0.09
C ALA A 247 20.86 12.93 1.13
N LEU A 248 20.93 13.56 2.31
CA LEU A 248 20.19 13.10 3.49
C LEU A 248 18.68 13.07 3.28
N VAL A 249 18.13 14.10 2.67
CA VAL A 249 16.69 14.18 2.37
C VAL A 249 16.28 13.13 1.37
N GLU A 250 17.05 12.90 0.31
CA GLU A 250 16.80 11.84 -0.66
C GLU A 250 16.83 10.46 -0.01
N SER A 251 17.80 10.19 0.87
CA SER A 251 17.90 8.97 1.65
C SER A 251 16.70 8.79 2.58
N LEU A 252 16.30 9.84 3.31
CA LEU A 252 15.17 9.82 4.22
C LEU A 252 13.86 9.49 3.49
N VAL A 253 13.59 10.16 2.36
CA VAL A 253 12.39 9.91 1.53
C VAL A 253 12.44 8.50 0.94
N SER A 254 13.60 8.06 0.45
CA SER A 254 13.78 6.71 -0.10
C SER A 254 13.46 5.63 0.94
N ILE A 255 14.03 5.76 2.14
CA ILE A 255 13.86 4.80 3.23
C ILE A 255 12.41 4.78 3.73
N LEU A 256 11.80 5.95 3.90
CA LEU A 256 10.38 6.05 4.30
C LEU A 256 9.45 5.36 3.30
N LEU A 257 9.66 5.61 2.01
CA LEU A 257 8.85 4.99 0.96
C LEU A 257 9.09 3.49 0.86
N LYS A 258 10.34 3.02 1.02
CA LYS A 258 10.65 1.59 1.11
C LYS A 258 9.89 0.93 2.27
N MET A 259 9.90 1.55 3.45
CA MET A 259 9.15 1.07 4.61
C MET A 259 7.65 0.92 4.30
N PHE A 260 7.04 1.88 3.59
CA PHE A 260 5.62 1.84 3.22
C PHE A 260 5.32 0.84 2.12
N VAL A 261 6.14 0.82 1.07
CA VAL A 261 5.87 0.05 -0.16
C VAL A 261 6.32 -1.39 -0.03
N SER A 262 7.53 -1.64 0.49
CA SER A 262 8.16 -2.96 0.47
C SER A 262 8.08 -3.68 1.80
N ASP A 263 8.46 -3.01 2.90
CA ASP A 263 8.68 -3.67 4.19
C ASP A 263 7.39 -3.94 4.96
N ARG A 264 6.30 -3.21 4.70
CA ARG A 264 5.03 -3.24 5.45
C ARG A 264 5.16 -2.86 6.93
N LEU A 265 6.35 -2.46 7.35
CA LEU A 265 6.69 -2.02 8.68
C LEU A 265 7.33 -0.63 8.54
N PHE A 266 6.74 0.38 9.14
CA PHE A 266 7.24 1.74 9.02
C PHE A 266 7.34 2.45 10.36
N HIS A 267 8.37 3.29 10.48
CA HIS A 267 8.57 4.16 11.64
C HIS A 267 7.55 5.28 11.63
N ALA A 268 6.76 5.38 12.68
CA ALA A 268 5.67 6.36 12.76
C ALA A 268 6.06 7.65 13.49
N ASP A 269 7.31 7.79 13.97
CA ASP A 269 7.77 8.94 14.75
C ASP A 269 9.19 9.39 14.38
N LEU A 270 9.36 9.87 13.14
CA LEU A 270 10.62 10.41 12.64
C LEU A 270 10.90 11.84 13.19
N HIS A 271 10.68 12.02 14.50
CA HIS A 271 10.96 13.29 15.16
C HIS A 271 12.46 13.54 15.21
N PRO A 272 12.95 14.79 15.06
CA PRO A 272 14.38 15.11 15.12
C PRO A 272 15.13 14.58 16.35
N GLY A 273 14.43 14.43 17.47
CA GLY A 273 14.98 13.85 18.70
C GLY A 273 15.32 12.37 18.60
N ASN A 274 14.72 11.65 17.65
CA ASN A 274 14.90 10.22 17.41
C ASN A 274 15.90 9.93 16.29
N ILE A 275 16.59 10.95 15.76
CA ILE A 275 17.52 10.84 14.65
C ILE A 275 18.86 11.46 15.02
N VAL A 276 19.94 10.72 14.72
CA VAL A 276 21.32 11.21 14.78
C VAL A 276 21.88 11.28 13.38
N PHE A 277 22.40 12.44 12.99
CA PHE A 277 22.98 12.69 11.68
C PHE A 277 24.50 12.50 11.72
N HIS A 278 25.09 12.00 10.62
CA HIS A 278 26.51 11.74 10.51
C HIS A 278 27.17 12.61 9.41
N GLU A 279 28.47 12.84 9.55
CA GLU A 279 29.26 13.62 8.58
C GLU A 279 29.30 12.99 7.19
N ASP A 280 29.17 11.66 7.11
CA ASP A 280 29.14 10.90 5.86
C ASP A 280 27.81 11.00 5.09
N GLY A 281 26.86 11.81 5.55
CA GLY A 281 25.55 11.97 4.93
C GLY A 281 24.57 10.82 5.25
N SER A 282 24.87 9.99 6.26
CA SER A 282 23.95 8.99 6.78
C SER A 282 23.25 9.46 8.06
N PHE A 283 22.22 8.74 8.49
CA PHE A 283 21.54 8.98 9.76
C PHE A 283 21.25 7.67 10.49
N THR A 284 21.10 7.76 11.82
CA THR A 284 20.70 6.64 12.67
C THR A 284 19.35 6.94 13.32
N LEU A 285 18.43 5.95 13.27
CA LEU A 285 17.15 5.99 14.01
C LEU A 285 17.36 5.37 15.38
N LEU A 286 16.84 6.02 16.44
CA LEU A 286 17.12 5.64 17.83
C LEU A 286 15.94 5.06 18.61
N ASP A 287 14.70 5.49 18.36
CA ASP A 287 13.51 5.10 19.12
C ASP A 287 12.51 4.40 18.21
N PHE A 288 12.07 3.19 18.58
CA PHE A 288 11.14 2.35 17.82
C PHE A 288 9.86 2.05 18.58
N GLY A 289 9.57 2.82 19.60
CA GLY A 289 8.34 2.69 20.41
C GLY A 289 7.06 2.98 19.63
N MET A 290 7.15 3.72 18.52
CA MET A 290 6.00 4.01 17.65
C MET A 290 6.25 3.58 16.21
N TYR A 291 5.53 2.57 15.77
CA TYR A 291 5.61 2.03 14.42
C TYR A 291 4.23 1.63 13.89
N GLY A 292 4.09 1.54 12.59
CA GLY A 292 2.89 1.05 11.93
C GLY A 292 3.19 -0.20 11.12
N GLU A 293 2.21 -1.09 11.04
CA GLU A 293 2.24 -2.27 10.18
C GLU A 293 1.09 -2.21 9.18
N LEU A 294 1.36 -2.63 7.95
CA LEU A 294 0.37 -2.76 6.89
C LEU A 294 0.18 -4.24 6.57
N ASP A 295 -1.07 -4.68 6.50
CA ASP A 295 -1.34 -5.97 5.88
C ASP A 295 -1.06 -5.91 4.37
N ALA A 296 -1.06 -7.07 3.70
CA ALA A 296 -0.72 -7.12 2.28
C ALA A 296 -1.68 -6.30 1.39
N ALA A 297 -2.97 -6.30 1.72
CA ALA A 297 -3.98 -5.57 0.97
C ALA A 297 -3.88 -4.06 1.19
N GLN A 298 -3.66 -3.63 2.44
CA GLN A 298 -3.40 -2.23 2.77
C GLN A 298 -2.17 -1.69 2.05
N ARG A 299 -1.04 -2.42 2.12
CA ARG A 299 0.18 -2.05 1.42
C ARG A 299 -0.05 -1.88 -0.08
N ASP A 300 -0.74 -2.82 -0.73
CA ASP A 300 -0.98 -2.77 -2.16
C ASP A 300 -1.81 -1.54 -2.56
N ARG A 301 -2.82 -1.19 -1.75
CA ARG A 301 -3.60 0.05 -1.93
C ARG A 301 -2.75 1.30 -1.70
N PHE A 302 -1.81 1.26 -0.74
CA PHE A 302 -0.85 2.34 -0.52
C PHE A 302 0.05 2.56 -1.73
N VAL A 303 0.61 1.49 -2.28
CA VAL A 303 1.45 1.56 -3.50
C VAL A 303 0.68 2.24 -4.63
N LEU A 304 -0.55 1.79 -4.90
CA LEU A 304 -1.40 2.37 -5.94
C LEU A 304 -1.79 3.82 -5.67
N TYR A 305 -2.05 4.16 -4.42
CA TYR A 305 -2.28 5.55 -4.00
C TYR A 305 -1.06 6.42 -4.29
N TRP A 306 0.12 6.02 -3.83
CA TRP A 306 1.35 6.78 -4.03
C TRP A 306 1.75 6.91 -5.51
N MET A 307 1.53 5.84 -6.29
CA MET A 307 1.72 5.90 -7.75
C MET A 307 0.80 6.94 -8.39
N ALA A 308 -0.47 6.94 -8.01
CA ALA A 308 -1.44 7.91 -8.52
C ALA A 308 -1.09 9.35 -8.11
N VAL A 309 -0.59 9.55 -6.87
CA VAL A 309 -0.10 10.86 -6.39
C VAL A 309 1.11 11.31 -7.21
N ALA A 310 2.12 10.44 -7.37
CA ALA A 310 3.33 10.75 -8.14
C ALA A 310 3.04 11.11 -9.61
N GLN A 311 1.98 10.53 -10.19
CA GLN A 311 1.53 10.80 -11.55
C GLN A 311 0.50 11.93 -11.64
N ARG A 312 0.16 12.57 -10.52
CA ARG A 312 -0.88 13.61 -10.43
C ARG A 312 -2.26 13.15 -10.92
N GLN A 313 -2.56 11.84 -10.80
CA GLN A 313 -3.82 11.24 -11.21
C GLN A 313 -4.84 11.30 -10.06
N THR A 314 -5.40 12.47 -9.82
CA THR A 314 -6.22 12.78 -8.65
C THR A 314 -7.41 11.82 -8.45
N ARG A 315 -8.12 11.44 -9.53
CA ARG A 315 -9.27 10.52 -9.43
C ARG A 315 -8.84 9.12 -8.96
N ARG A 316 -7.70 8.62 -9.43
CA ARG A 316 -7.15 7.33 -9.02
C ARG A 316 -6.62 7.39 -7.59
N ALA A 317 -5.93 8.48 -7.23
CA ALA A 317 -5.52 8.72 -5.85
C ALA A 317 -6.73 8.69 -4.91
N TYR A 318 -7.83 9.35 -5.25
CA TYR A 318 -9.09 9.27 -4.49
C TYR A 318 -9.60 7.83 -4.38
N HIS A 319 -9.66 7.09 -5.49
CA HIS A 319 -10.16 5.71 -5.49
C HIS A 319 -9.36 4.82 -4.53
N HIS A 320 -8.02 4.84 -4.61
CA HIS A 320 -7.17 4.03 -3.74
C HIS A 320 -7.14 4.52 -2.29
N PHE A 321 -7.30 5.82 -2.07
CA PHE A 321 -7.41 6.40 -0.73
C PHE A 321 -8.72 6.01 -0.05
N SER A 322 -9.86 6.21 -0.73
CA SER A 322 -11.19 5.89 -0.19
C SER A 322 -11.41 4.38 -0.01
N ALA A 323 -10.81 3.54 -0.84
CA ALA A 323 -10.87 2.08 -0.70
C ALA A 323 -10.17 1.53 0.56
N GLN A 324 -9.42 2.36 1.28
CA GLN A 324 -8.79 2.01 2.56
C GLN A 324 -9.63 2.44 3.77
N THR A 325 -10.79 3.01 3.54
CA THR A 325 -11.67 3.55 4.57
C THR A 325 -12.95 2.73 4.67
N GLU A 326 -13.61 2.80 5.81
CA GLU A 326 -14.94 2.25 6.02
C GLU A 326 -15.99 3.35 5.83
N ALA A 327 -16.94 3.14 4.93
CA ALA A 327 -18.04 4.06 4.71
C ALA A 327 -19.17 3.77 5.71
N LEU A 328 -19.52 4.74 6.53
CA LEU A 328 -20.67 4.64 7.45
C LEU A 328 -21.99 4.76 6.69
N ALA A 329 -23.09 4.30 7.30
CA ALA A 329 -24.42 4.46 6.71
C ALA A 329 -24.73 5.95 6.44
N GLY A 330 -25.00 6.28 5.18
CA GLY A 330 -25.22 7.65 4.72
C GLY A 330 -23.94 8.45 4.40
N ALA A 331 -22.81 7.76 4.18
CA ALA A 331 -21.59 8.42 3.71
C ALA A 331 -21.77 9.04 2.32
N ASP A 332 -21.27 10.27 2.15
CA ASP A 332 -21.37 11.01 0.90
C ASP A 332 -20.07 10.88 0.08
N HIS A 333 -20.03 9.86 -0.79
CA HIS A 333 -18.90 9.60 -1.69
C HIS A 333 -18.66 10.76 -2.69
N ARG A 334 -19.72 11.44 -3.12
CA ARG A 334 -19.61 12.56 -4.08
C ARG A 334 -18.92 13.75 -3.44
N LEU A 335 -19.36 14.13 -2.25
CA LEU A 335 -18.78 15.24 -1.49
C LEU A 335 -17.33 14.96 -1.13
N PHE A 336 -17.02 13.72 -0.69
CA PHE A 336 -15.64 13.34 -0.36
C PHE A 336 -14.73 13.43 -1.58
N ARG A 337 -15.16 12.90 -2.73
CA ARG A 337 -14.39 12.97 -3.96
C ARG A 337 -14.14 14.41 -4.41
N GLN A 338 -15.18 15.25 -4.41
CA GLN A 338 -15.05 16.65 -4.79
C GLN A 338 -14.01 17.37 -3.93
N ARG A 339 -14.11 17.25 -2.60
CA ARG A 339 -13.16 17.89 -1.68
C ARG A 339 -11.75 17.34 -1.82
N PHE A 340 -11.60 16.03 -2.04
CA PHE A 340 -10.32 15.41 -2.29
C PHE A 340 -9.66 15.98 -3.57
N GLU A 341 -10.42 16.10 -4.66
CA GLU A 341 -9.95 16.66 -5.93
C GLU A 341 -9.54 18.14 -5.77
N GLU A 342 -10.32 18.93 -5.04
CA GLU A 342 -10.00 20.34 -4.73
C GLU A 342 -8.68 20.46 -3.93
N LEU A 343 -8.50 19.66 -2.88
CA LEU A 343 -7.29 19.65 -2.05
C LEU A 343 -6.05 19.20 -2.86
N ALA A 344 -6.20 18.18 -3.69
CA ALA A 344 -5.12 17.72 -4.56
C ALA A 344 -4.72 18.78 -5.60
N ALA A 345 -5.69 19.45 -6.23
CA ALA A 345 -5.43 20.54 -7.17
C ALA A 345 -4.69 21.70 -6.50
N ALA A 346 -5.10 22.09 -5.29
CA ALA A 346 -4.43 23.12 -4.51
C ALA A 346 -2.98 22.72 -4.18
N PHE A 347 -2.74 21.48 -3.78
CA PHE A 347 -1.38 20.95 -3.50
C PHE A 347 -0.49 21.01 -4.74
N TYR A 348 -0.98 20.53 -5.90
CA TYR A 348 -0.17 20.48 -7.11
C TYR A 348 0.11 21.86 -7.73
N SER A 349 -0.73 22.87 -7.46
CA SER A 349 -0.54 24.25 -7.91
C SER A 349 0.26 25.12 -6.96
N ALA A 350 0.46 24.68 -5.71
CA ALA A 350 1.16 25.47 -4.70
C ALA A 350 2.68 25.57 -4.99
N PRO A 351 3.33 26.71 -4.66
CA PRO A 351 4.79 26.82 -4.66
C PRO A 351 5.44 25.79 -3.75
N SER A 352 6.68 25.37 -4.04
CA SER A 352 7.39 24.31 -3.29
C SER A 352 7.36 24.52 -1.79
N ARG A 353 7.63 25.74 -1.31
CA ARG A 353 7.66 26.08 0.13
C ARG A 353 6.29 26.04 0.82
N GLU A 354 5.21 26.11 0.06
CA GLU A 354 3.83 26.10 0.59
C GLU A 354 3.16 24.75 0.42
N ALA A 355 3.65 23.94 -0.52
CA ALA A 355 3.12 22.62 -0.83
C ALA A 355 3.51 21.61 0.25
N SER A 356 2.63 21.40 1.22
CA SER A 356 2.80 20.35 2.24
C SER A 356 1.90 19.16 1.93
N LEU A 357 2.54 18.03 1.64
CA LEU A 357 1.83 16.77 1.40
C LEU A 357 1.17 16.26 2.68
N ALA A 358 1.87 16.36 3.82
CA ALA A 358 1.33 15.94 5.11
C ALA A 358 0.07 16.73 5.50
N ARG A 359 0.10 18.06 5.37
CA ARG A 359 -1.09 18.89 5.60
C ARG A 359 -2.23 18.55 4.66
N THR A 360 -1.92 18.34 3.38
CA THR A 360 -2.92 17.94 2.38
C THR A 360 -3.52 16.58 2.70
N TYR A 361 -2.69 15.61 3.10
CA TYR A 361 -3.13 14.29 3.51
C TYR A 361 -4.08 14.34 4.71
N LEU A 362 -3.74 15.11 5.75
CA LEU A 362 -4.60 15.33 6.92
C LEU A 362 -5.90 16.05 6.56
N ALA A 363 -5.85 17.02 5.63
CA ALA A 363 -7.06 17.70 5.13
C ALA A 363 -7.96 16.75 4.34
N MET A 364 -7.38 15.85 3.53
CA MET A 364 -8.13 14.79 2.82
C MET A 364 -8.78 13.82 3.81
N MET A 365 -8.08 13.40 4.87
CA MET A 365 -8.66 12.58 5.93
C MET A 365 -9.84 13.31 6.60
N ARG A 366 -9.68 14.59 6.93
CA ARG A 366 -10.76 15.40 7.50
C ARG A 366 -11.97 15.48 6.57
N ALA A 367 -11.77 15.72 5.28
CA ALA A 367 -12.84 15.72 4.28
C ALA A 367 -13.58 14.37 4.25
N GLY A 368 -12.86 13.26 4.35
CA GLY A 368 -13.44 11.92 4.47
C GLY A 368 -14.28 11.75 5.73
N TYR A 369 -13.76 12.12 6.91
CA TYR A 369 -14.54 12.07 8.17
C TYR A 369 -15.82 12.91 8.09
N GLN A 370 -15.72 14.13 7.56
CA GLN A 370 -16.89 15.02 7.38
C GLN A 370 -17.92 14.45 6.41
N SER A 371 -17.47 13.59 5.49
CA SER A 371 -18.32 12.91 4.50
C SER A 371 -18.80 11.53 4.99
N GLY A 372 -18.49 11.14 6.23
CA GLY A 372 -18.97 9.89 6.85
C GLY A 372 -18.07 8.67 6.65
N PHE A 373 -16.79 8.87 6.37
CA PHE A 373 -15.82 7.79 6.26
C PHE A 373 -14.99 7.65 7.55
N VAL A 374 -14.58 6.43 7.89
CA VAL A 374 -13.71 6.12 9.03
C VAL A 374 -12.39 5.58 8.51
N PHE A 375 -11.29 6.06 9.09
CA PHE A 375 -9.94 5.67 8.69
C PHE A 375 -9.36 4.68 9.71
N PRO A 376 -8.67 3.61 9.26
CA PRO A 376 -7.95 2.70 10.15
C PRO A 376 -6.75 3.38 10.79
N ALA A 377 -6.30 2.86 11.94
CA ALA A 377 -5.17 3.43 12.69
C ALA A 377 -3.87 3.44 11.89
N SER A 378 -3.66 2.46 11.02
CA SER A 378 -2.49 2.42 10.12
C SER A 378 -2.37 3.67 9.24
N LEU A 379 -3.50 4.20 8.72
CA LEU A 379 -3.50 5.46 7.95
C LEU A 379 -3.18 6.67 8.82
N MET A 380 -3.59 6.68 10.08
CA MET A 380 -3.26 7.76 11.01
C MET A 380 -1.77 7.76 11.38
N LEU A 381 -1.19 6.59 11.65
CA LEU A 381 0.25 6.45 11.87
C LEU A 381 1.05 6.83 10.63
N HIS A 382 0.54 6.50 9.43
CA HIS A 382 1.12 6.95 8.19
C HIS A 382 1.10 8.48 8.05
N ALA A 383 -0.01 9.13 8.38
CA ALA A 383 -0.11 10.59 8.41
C ALA A 383 0.93 11.21 9.37
N LYS A 384 1.15 10.59 10.54
CA LYS A 384 2.17 11.03 11.50
C LYS A 384 3.58 10.88 10.91
N ALA A 385 3.90 9.72 10.33
CA ALA A 385 5.19 9.48 9.69
C ALA A 385 5.48 10.50 8.59
N LEU A 386 4.48 10.78 7.73
CA LEU A 386 4.60 11.83 6.71
C LEU A 386 4.83 13.22 7.32
N THR A 387 4.09 13.58 8.36
CA THR A 387 4.20 14.90 9.00
C THR A 387 5.58 15.12 9.59
N THR A 388 6.12 14.11 10.28
CA THR A 388 7.45 14.20 10.89
C THR A 388 8.57 14.18 9.85
N ALA A 389 8.45 13.35 8.81
CA ALA A 389 9.43 13.31 7.72
C ALA A 389 9.44 14.60 6.89
N GLU A 390 8.26 15.15 6.58
CA GLU A 390 8.17 16.43 5.84
C GLU A 390 8.70 17.60 6.65
N ALA A 391 8.51 17.62 7.96
CA ALA A 391 9.10 18.62 8.83
C ALA A 391 10.63 18.59 8.79
N LEU A 392 11.25 17.41 8.77
CA LEU A 392 12.71 17.26 8.57
C LEU A 392 13.14 17.75 7.19
N LEU A 393 12.37 17.40 6.14
CA LEU A 393 12.65 17.83 4.77
C LEU A 393 12.67 19.36 4.67
N PHE A 394 11.68 20.05 5.21
CA PHE A 394 11.62 21.51 5.18
C PHE A 394 12.79 22.19 5.91
N VAL A 395 13.33 21.54 6.95
CA VAL A 395 14.49 22.09 7.69
C VAL A 395 15.80 21.80 6.96
N LEU A 396 15.98 20.60 6.41
CA LEU A 396 17.21 20.17 5.74
C LEU A 396 17.33 20.72 4.32
N ALA A 397 16.23 20.76 3.56
CA ALA A 397 16.18 21.21 2.16
C ALA A 397 14.87 21.96 1.87
N PRO A 398 14.75 23.24 2.23
CA PRO A 398 13.50 24.01 2.18
C PRO A 398 12.87 24.14 0.78
N ASP A 399 13.66 24.00 -0.27
CA ASP A 399 13.22 24.12 -1.66
C ASP A 399 12.87 22.77 -2.30
N ALA A 400 13.10 21.66 -1.59
CA ALA A 400 12.77 20.32 -2.08
C ALA A 400 11.27 20.03 -1.94
N ARG A 401 10.73 19.30 -2.91
CA ARG A 401 9.34 18.80 -2.87
C ARG A 401 9.31 17.30 -2.64
N PHE A 402 8.50 16.87 -1.71
CA PHE A 402 8.34 15.45 -1.39
C PHE A 402 7.79 14.65 -2.59
N ASP A 403 6.84 15.22 -3.36
CA ASP A 403 6.27 14.54 -4.53
C ASP A 403 7.30 14.33 -5.65
N ASP A 404 8.24 15.27 -5.86
CA ASP A 404 9.30 15.13 -6.86
C ASP A 404 10.35 14.08 -6.43
N LEU A 405 10.76 14.10 -5.16
CA LEU A 405 11.70 13.11 -4.60
C LEU A 405 11.12 11.70 -4.52
N SER A 406 9.81 11.58 -4.32
CA SER A 406 9.14 10.29 -4.16
C SER A 406 8.98 9.50 -5.46
N ARG A 407 8.85 10.18 -6.61
CA ARG A 407 8.61 9.54 -7.92
C ARG A 407 9.62 8.48 -8.31
N PRO A 408 10.95 8.76 -8.36
CA PRO A 408 11.94 7.77 -8.74
C PRO A 408 12.01 6.61 -7.75
N VAL A 409 11.78 6.88 -6.48
CA VAL A 409 11.79 5.85 -5.42
C VAL A 409 10.61 4.91 -5.58
N ILE A 410 9.38 5.44 -5.73
CA ILE A 410 8.19 4.64 -5.94
C ILE A 410 8.36 3.77 -7.20
N ALA A 411 8.87 4.34 -8.28
CA ALA A 411 9.12 3.60 -9.51
C ALA A 411 10.07 2.42 -9.29
N ARG A 412 11.19 2.63 -8.57
CA ARG A 412 12.17 1.60 -8.25
C ARG A 412 11.59 0.51 -7.35
N GLU A 413 10.90 0.89 -6.26
CA GLU A 413 10.34 -0.07 -5.30
C GLU A 413 9.23 -0.91 -5.95
N VAL A 414 8.43 -0.31 -6.81
CA VAL A 414 7.43 -1.04 -7.61
C VAL A 414 8.12 -2.01 -8.58
N ALA A 415 9.16 -1.57 -9.30
CA ALA A 415 9.90 -2.44 -10.21
C ALA A 415 10.57 -3.62 -9.49
N ALA A 416 11.17 -3.40 -8.31
CA ALA A 416 11.77 -4.45 -7.50
C ALA A 416 10.73 -5.51 -7.10
N ARG A 417 9.55 -5.08 -6.65
CA ARG A 417 8.45 -6.00 -6.31
C ARG A 417 7.93 -6.79 -7.52
N LEU A 418 7.97 -6.19 -8.69
CA LEU A 418 7.60 -6.85 -9.94
C LEU A 418 8.55 -8.00 -10.25
N ALA A 419 9.84 -7.79 -10.02
CA ALA A 419 10.88 -8.81 -10.20
C ALA A 419 10.77 -9.95 -9.18
N GLU A 420 10.31 -9.67 -7.95
CA GLU A 420 10.15 -10.65 -6.87
C GLU A 420 8.83 -11.45 -6.93
N SER A 421 7.81 -10.94 -7.63
CA SER A 421 6.52 -11.62 -7.71
C SER A 421 6.58 -12.79 -8.68
N ASP A 422 6.32 -13.99 -8.17
CA ASP A 422 5.98 -15.16 -8.99
C ASP A 422 4.44 -15.25 -9.12
N PRO A 423 3.86 -14.80 -10.25
CA PRO A 423 2.42 -14.82 -10.47
C PRO A 423 1.88 -16.26 -10.54
N LEU A 424 2.70 -17.21 -11.01
CA LEU A 424 2.34 -18.63 -11.14
C LEU A 424 2.37 -19.32 -9.77
N GLY A 425 3.34 -19.00 -8.90
CA GLY A 425 3.43 -19.58 -7.56
C GLY A 425 2.24 -19.22 -6.65
N ARG A 426 1.58 -18.08 -6.88
CA ARG A 426 0.38 -17.69 -6.11
C ARG A 426 -0.88 -18.39 -6.60
N ILE A 427 -1.01 -18.65 -7.89
CA ILE A 427 -2.08 -19.47 -8.44
C ILE A 427 -2.00 -20.88 -7.88
N THR A 428 -0.79 -21.43 -7.71
CA THR A 428 -0.56 -22.76 -7.11
C THR A 428 -0.87 -22.84 -5.63
N GLN A 429 -0.88 -21.73 -4.88
CA GLN A 429 -1.29 -21.71 -3.46
C GLN A 429 -2.80 -21.78 -3.25
N VAL A 430 -3.60 -21.28 -4.18
CA VAL A 430 -5.08 -21.31 -4.13
C VAL A 430 -5.63 -22.62 -4.72
N LEU A 431 -4.87 -23.23 -5.62
CA LEU A 431 -5.21 -24.48 -6.29
C LEU A 431 -5.47 -25.67 -5.33
N PRO A 432 -4.68 -25.90 -4.24
CA PRO A 432 -4.91 -27.01 -3.32
C PRO A 432 -6.24 -26.92 -2.56
N GLU A 433 -6.65 -25.72 -2.17
CA GLU A 433 -7.89 -25.51 -1.42
C GLU A 433 -9.12 -25.79 -2.30
N PHE A 434 -9.05 -25.40 -3.58
CA PHE A 434 -10.03 -25.74 -4.59
C PHE A 434 -10.07 -27.23 -4.91
N LEU A 435 -8.89 -27.88 -5.00
CA LEU A 435 -8.81 -29.33 -5.26
C LEU A 435 -9.33 -30.16 -4.08
N LEU A 436 -9.22 -29.67 -2.84
CA LEU A 436 -9.69 -30.35 -1.63
C LEU A 436 -11.20 -30.19 -1.40
N THR A 437 -11.79 -29.07 -1.81
CA THR A 437 -13.21 -28.76 -1.54
C THR A 437 -14.14 -29.12 -2.69
N GLY A 438 -13.62 -29.33 -3.90
CA GLY A 438 -14.43 -29.62 -5.10
C GLY A 438 -15.38 -28.51 -5.53
N THR A 439 -15.35 -27.37 -4.84
CA THR A 439 -16.14 -26.17 -5.11
C THR A 439 -15.26 -25.04 -5.56
N LEU A 440 -15.56 -24.46 -6.73
CA LEU A 440 -14.99 -23.16 -7.09
C LEU A 440 -15.42 -22.14 -6.04
N PRO A 441 -14.48 -21.36 -5.49
CA PRO A 441 -14.87 -20.20 -4.68
C PRO A 441 -15.89 -19.36 -5.46
N PRO A 442 -16.84 -18.71 -4.79
CA PRO A 442 -17.80 -17.84 -5.48
C PRO A 442 -17.03 -16.84 -6.37
N ALA A 443 -17.63 -16.45 -7.49
CA ALA A 443 -17.00 -15.52 -8.46
C ALA A 443 -16.41 -14.29 -7.77
N GLU A 444 -17.11 -13.77 -6.77
CA GLU A 444 -16.68 -12.66 -5.91
C GLU A 444 -15.37 -12.95 -5.16
N ALA A 445 -15.13 -14.19 -4.73
CA ALA A 445 -13.89 -14.58 -4.05
C ALA A 445 -12.74 -14.77 -5.06
N ILE A 446 -13.02 -15.18 -6.30
CA ILE A 446 -12.03 -15.25 -7.37
C ILE A 446 -11.70 -13.85 -7.87
N ASP A 447 -12.69 -12.99 -8.04
CA ASP A 447 -12.50 -11.57 -8.36
C ASP A 447 -11.73 -10.87 -7.24
N ASP A 448 -11.99 -11.22 -5.97
CA ASP A 448 -11.29 -10.69 -4.79
C ASP A 448 -9.84 -11.21 -4.72
N ILE A 449 -9.57 -12.46 -5.11
CA ILE A 449 -8.21 -13.03 -5.22
C ILE A 449 -7.47 -12.38 -6.38
N TRP A 450 -8.11 -12.18 -7.52
CA TRP A 450 -7.52 -11.50 -8.66
C TRP A 450 -7.37 -9.98 -8.41
N ASP A 451 -8.32 -9.35 -7.75
CA ASP A 451 -8.21 -7.94 -7.32
C ASP A 451 -7.17 -7.74 -6.21
N ARG A 452 -6.92 -8.75 -5.40
CA ARG A 452 -5.88 -8.76 -4.37
C ARG A 452 -4.52 -9.20 -4.88
N THR A 453 -4.42 -9.84 -6.04
CA THR A 453 -3.12 -10.24 -6.58
C THR A 453 -2.32 -9.01 -7.02
N ALA A 454 -1.08 -8.94 -6.56
CA ALA A 454 -0.13 -7.90 -6.96
C ALA A 454 -0.05 -7.74 -8.50
N THR A 455 -0.35 -8.81 -9.26
CA THR A 455 -0.26 -8.86 -10.73
C THR A 455 -1.26 -7.94 -11.43
N GLN A 456 -2.51 -7.85 -10.98
CA GLN A 456 -3.51 -6.98 -11.63
C GLN A 456 -3.26 -5.51 -11.32
N LYS A 457 -2.99 -5.22 -10.03
CA LYS A 457 -2.64 -3.87 -9.57
C LYS A 457 -1.32 -3.43 -10.18
N MET A 458 -0.44 -4.37 -10.41
CA MET A 458 0.84 -4.25 -11.04
C MET A 458 0.73 -3.92 -12.53
N VAL A 459 -0.05 -4.67 -13.30
CA VAL A 459 -0.26 -4.39 -14.73
C VAL A 459 -0.90 -3.01 -14.91
N ARG A 460 -1.88 -2.65 -14.08
CA ARG A 460 -2.48 -1.32 -14.09
C ARG A 460 -1.48 -0.24 -13.70
N GLY A 461 -0.69 -0.48 -12.65
CA GLY A 461 0.36 0.43 -12.20
C GLY A 461 1.52 0.54 -13.19
N MET A 462 1.86 -0.54 -13.91
CA MET A 462 2.88 -0.54 -14.97
C MET A 462 2.43 0.23 -16.19
N LEU A 463 1.17 0.14 -16.57
CA LEU A 463 0.60 0.93 -17.66
C LEU A 463 0.58 2.44 -17.34
N GLU A 464 0.68 2.81 -16.06
CA GLU A 464 0.47 4.15 -15.54
C GLU A 464 1.71 4.80 -14.93
N ALA A 465 2.78 4.06 -14.62
CA ALA A 465 3.99 4.59 -13.97
C ALA A 465 4.98 5.21 -14.98
N VAL A 466 5.56 6.37 -14.62
CA VAL A 466 6.52 7.10 -15.46
C VAL A 466 7.95 6.95 -14.90
N VAL A 467 8.90 6.53 -15.73
CA VAL A 467 10.35 6.46 -15.41
C VAL A 467 11.08 7.77 -15.74
N PRO A 468 12.27 8.03 -15.14
CA PRO A 468 13.11 9.16 -15.53
C PRO A 468 13.40 9.12 -17.04
N GLY A 469 12.89 10.13 -17.79
CA GLY A 469 12.92 10.16 -19.25
C GLY A 469 11.55 10.32 -19.91
N GLY A 470 10.45 10.28 -19.11
CA GLY A 470 9.09 10.58 -19.57
C GLY A 470 8.28 9.37 -20.04
N GLU A 471 8.84 8.16 -20.02
CA GLU A 471 8.12 6.92 -20.36
C GLU A 471 7.50 6.25 -19.12
N SER A 472 6.31 5.65 -19.28
CA SER A 472 5.70 4.87 -18.19
C SER A 472 6.42 3.52 -18.02
N ILE A 473 6.54 3.01 -16.77
CA ILE A 473 7.09 1.67 -16.50
C ILE A 473 6.26 0.60 -17.21
N GLY A 474 4.94 0.77 -17.26
CA GLY A 474 4.05 -0.11 -18.00
C GLY A 474 4.32 -0.08 -19.50
N ARG A 475 4.52 1.10 -20.02
CA ARG A 475 4.90 1.31 -21.42
C ARG A 475 6.24 0.64 -21.74
N SER A 476 7.24 0.80 -20.87
CA SER A 476 8.55 0.18 -21.00
C SER A 476 8.47 -1.35 -20.97
N THR A 477 7.67 -1.91 -20.06
CA THR A 477 7.48 -3.36 -19.94
C THR A 477 6.61 -3.94 -21.05
N LEU A 478 5.51 -3.24 -21.43
CA LEU A 478 4.73 -3.60 -22.62
C LEU A 478 5.55 -3.47 -23.91
N SER A 479 6.38 -2.44 -24.02
CA SER A 479 7.33 -2.28 -25.15
C SER A 479 8.30 -3.45 -25.22
N MET A 480 8.83 -3.89 -24.09
CA MET A 480 9.75 -5.04 -24.04
C MET A 480 9.04 -6.35 -24.40
N LEU A 481 7.83 -6.56 -23.90
CA LEU A 481 6.99 -7.73 -24.23
C LEU A 481 6.59 -7.71 -25.70
N LEU A 482 6.06 -6.60 -26.18
CA LEU A 482 5.68 -6.43 -27.59
C LEU A 482 6.88 -6.61 -28.52
N ARG A 483 8.03 -6.04 -28.17
CA ARG A 483 9.26 -6.26 -28.92
C ARG A 483 9.61 -7.73 -29.02
N ARG A 484 9.47 -8.49 -27.94
CA ARG A 484 9.73 -9.93 -27.91
C ARG A 484 8.81 -10.69 -28.88
N PHE A 485 7.54 -10.32 -28.95
CA PHE A 485 6.55 -10.98 -29.81
C PHE A 485 6.52 -10.41 -31.23
N ALA A 486 6.83 -9.13 -31.41
CA ALA A 486 6.84 -8.48 -32.74
C ALA A 486 8.13 -8.74 -33.52
N LEU A 487 9.28 -8.92 -32.85
CA LEU A 487 10.57 -9.11 -33.47
C LEU A 487 10.63 -10.27 -34.47
N PRO A 488 10.03 -11.46 -34.22
CA PRO A 488 10.00 -12.53 -35.17
C PRO A 488 9.25 -12.21 -36.48
N HIS A 489 8.28 -11.28 -36.43
CA HIS A 489 7.39 -10.93 -37.51
C HIS A 489 7.80 -9.63 -38.27
N LEU A 490 8.37 -8.66 -37.55
CA LEU A 490 8.75 -7.34 -38.06
C LEU A 490 10.27 -7.21 -38.35
N GLY A 491 11.08 -8.15 -37.84
CA GLY A 491 12.52 -8.18 -38.08
C GLY A 491 13.27 -6.91 -37.65
N ALA A 492 14.16 -6.39 -38.46
CA ALA A 492 14.99 -5.24 -38.14
C ALA A 492 14.21 -3.92 -37.96
N GLU A 493 13.00 -3.80 -38.49
CA GLU A 493 12.17 -2.60 -38.43
C GLU A 493 11.40 -2.49 -37.09
N THR A 494 11.41 -3.53 -36.26
CA THR A 494 10.61 -3.64 -35.02
C THR A 494 10.73 -2.42 -34.12
N ASN A 495 11.94 -1.93 -33.88
CA ASN A 495 12.14 -0.79 -32.97
C ASN A 495 11.54 0.51 -33.51
N ALA A 496 11.70 0.76 -34.80
CA ALA A 496 11.15 1.96 -35.45
C ALA A 496 9.62 1.91 -35.51
N ILE A 497 9.07 0.76 -35.86
CA ILE A 497 7.61 0.56 -35.92
C ILE A 497 7.00 0.69 -34.53
N LEU A 498 7.58 0.08 -33.51
CA LEU A 498 7.07 0.19 -32.14
C LEU A 498 7.17 1.63 -31.58
N ALA A 499 8.23 2.37 -31.88
CA ALA A 499 8.34 3.78 -31.48
C ALA A 499 7.20 4.64 -32.05
N GLU A 500 6.92 4.49 -33.35
CA GLU A 500 5.81 5.20 -34.02
C GLU A 500 4.44 4.70 -33.54
N THR A 501 4.31 3.39 -33.25
CA THR A 501 3.10 2.78 -32.67
C THR A 501 2.75 3.43 -31.32
N TRP A 502 3.75 3.71 -30.49
CA TRP A 502 3.50 4.38 -29.21
C TRP A 502 3.06 5.83 -29.37
N VAL A 503 3.55 6.54 -30.38
CA VAL A 503 3.04 7.89 -30.70
C VAL A 503 1.57 7.84 -31.11
N ALA A 504 1.21 6.87 -31.96
CA ALA A 504 -0.18 6.67 -32.38
C ALA A 504 -1.07 6.21 -31.20
N TYR A 505 -0.55 5.37 -30.31
CA TYR A 505 -1.22 4.94 -29.09
C TYR A 505 -1.59 6.13 -28.19
N ASP A 506 -0.66 7.05 -27.92
CA ASP A 506 -0.89 8.22 -27.07
C ASP A 506 -2.00 9.15 -27.58
N LEU A 507 -2.24 9.15 -28.89
CA LEU A 507 -3.32 9.91 -29.50
C LEU A 507 -4.69 9.22 -29.30
N LEU A 508 -4.71 7.89 -29.26
CA LEU A 508 -5.92 7.07 -29.11
C LEU A 508 -6.33 6.86 -27.65
N ASP A 509 -5.36 6.85 -26.72
CA ASP A 509 -5.60 6.58 -25.30
C ASP A 509 -6.33 7.73 -24.58
N ARG A 510 -6.34 8.94 -25.12
CA ARG A 510 -6.89 10.15 -24.47
C ARG A 510 -8.38 10.07 -24.19
N ASP A 511 -9.12 9.37 -25.03
CA ASP A 511 -10.60 9.30 -24.99
C ASP A 511 -11.13 7.93 -24.57
N LEU A 512 -10.26 7.05 -24.03
CA LEU A 512 -10.67 5.72 -23.61
C LEU A 512 -11.66 5.77 -22.43
N PRO A 513 -12.80 5.08 -22.53
CA PRO A 513 -13.69 4.91 -21.41
C PRO A 513 -13.01 4.10 -20.29
N LEU A 514 -13.23 4.52 -19.03
CA LEU A 514 -12.75 3.76 -17.88
C LEU A 514 -13.57 2.47 -17.75
N GLU A 515 -12.95 1.35 -18.07
CA GLU A 515 -13.55 0.04 -17.86
C GLU A 515 -13.58 -0.34 -16.37
N SER A 516 -14.58 -1.12 -16.01
CA SER A 516 -14.93 -1.39 -14.62
C SER A 516 -14.11 -2.50 -13.97
N ASN A 517 -13.42 -3.33 -14.75
CA ASN A 517 -12.53 -4.37 -14.21
C ASN A 517 -11.19 -4.42 -14.94
N THR A 518 -10.20 -5.04 -14.30
CA THR A 518 -8.82 -5.09 -14.80
C THR A 518 -8.68 -5.87 -16.12
N GLY A 519 -9.44 -6.94 -16.30
CA GLY A 519 -9.41 -7.71 -17.54
C GLY A 519 -9.88 -6.88 -18.74
N ALA A 520 -11.00 -6.15 -18.58
CA ALA A 520 -11.50 -5.24 -19.61
C ALA A 520 -10.53 -4.09 -19.88
N ILE A 521 -9.89 -3.53 -18.83
CA ILE A 521 -8.87 -2.49 -18.98
C ILE A 521 -7.70 -3.01 -19.82
N ILE A 522 -7.14 -4.17 -19.48
CA ILE A 522 -6.01 -4.77 -20.21
C ILE A 522 -6.38 -4.99 -21.67
N THR A 523 -7.53 -5.64 -21.92
CA THR A 523 -7.94 -5.99 -23.28
C THR A 523 -8.25 -4.74 -24.11
N THR A 524 -8.80 -3.67 -23.51
CA THR A 524 -9.06 -2.42 -24.22
C THR A 524 -7.73 -1.70 -24.56
N HIS A 525 -6.77 -1.64 -23.64
CA HIS A 525 -5.45 -1.06 -23.96
C HIS A 525 -4.69 -1.86 -25.03
N LEU A 526 -4.83 -3.20 -25.02
CA LEU A 526 -4.30 -4.03 -26.11
C LEU A 526 -5.03 -3.76 -27.45
N ALA A 527 -6.32 -3.48 -27.41
CA ALA A 527 -7.06 -3.07 -28.61
C ALA A 527 -6.61 -1.73 -29.15
N VAL A 528 -6.37 -0.74 -28.27
CA VAL A 528 -5.75 0.56 -28.66
C VAL A 528 -4.41 0.33 -29.33
N LEU A 529 -3.57 -0.51 -28.74
CA LEU A 529 -2.25 -0.82 -29.26
C LEU A 529 -2.32 -1.54 -30.62
N THR A 530 -3.29 -2.44 -30.77
CA THR A 530 -3.58 -3.11 -32.05
C THR A 530 -3.93 -2.09 -33.14
N LEU A 531 -4.80 -1.14 -32.83
CA LEU A 531 -5.20 -0.09 -33.79
C LEU A 531 -4.02 0.87 -34.08
N ALA A 532 -3.24 1.23 -33.07
CA ALA A 532 -2.06 2.05 -33.23
C ALA A 532 -1.01 1.37 -34.15
N LEU A 533 -0.74 0.09 -33.93
CA LEU A 533 0.16 -0.70 -34.77
C LEU A 533 -0.36 -0.80 -36.21
N HIS A 534 -1.65 -1.06 -36.40
CA HIS A 534 -2.27 -1.09 -37.72
C HIS A 534 -2.06 0.24 -38.49
N ARG A 535 -2.38 1.36 -37.84
CA ARG A 535 -2.19 2.70 -38.43
C ARG A 535 -0.70 2.96 -38.81
N THR A 536 0.21 2.55 -37.94
CA THR A 536 1.65 2.68 -38.16
C THR A 536 2.09 1.83 -39.37
N LEU A 537 1.63 0.58 -39.49
CA LEU A 537 1.95 -0.31 -40.60
C LEU A 537 1.42 0.25 -41.92
N LEU A 538 0.20 0.78 -41.96
CA LEU A 538 -0.36 1.45 -43.14
C LEU A 538 0.44 2.70 -43.54
N ALA A 539 0.84 3.51 -42.54
CA ALA A 539 1.68 4.69 -42.78
C ALA A 539 3.07 4.34 -43.37
N LYS A 540 3.56 3.11 -43.11
CA LYS A 540 4.79 2.57 -43.70
C LYS A 540 4.56 1.86 -45.05
N GLY A 541 3.38 1.99 -45.61
CA GLY A 541 3.06 1.48 -46.95
C GLY A 541 2.68 0.00 -47.01
N ARG A 542 2.42 -0.66 -45.84
CA ARG A 542 1.84 -2.00 -45.82
C ARG A 542 0.37 -1.94 -46.22
N SER A 543 -0.10 -2.93 -46.96
CA SER A 543 -1.54 -3.07 -47.24
C SER A 543 -2.35 -3.44 -46.01
N GLU A 544 -3.66 -3.23 -46.03
CA GLU A 544 -4.54 -3.66 -44.96
C GLU A 544 -4.43 -5.16 -44.66
N ALA A 545 -4.38 -5.99 -45.71
CA ALA A 545 -4.28 -7.43 -45.58
C ALA A 545 -2.96 -7.84 -44.89
N GLU A 546 -1.82 -7.30 -45.32
CA GLU A 546 -0.52 -7.54 -44.69
C GLU A 546 -0.50 -7.09 -43.24
N SER A 547 -1.11 -5.94 -42.94
CA SER A 547 -1.20 -5.44 -41.58
C SER A 547 -2.04 -6.36 -40.69
N HIS A 548 -3.20 -6.83 -41.17
CA HIS A 548 -4.05 -7.78 -40.47
C HIS A 548 -3.32 -9.09 -40.20
N GLU A 549 -2.59 -9.62 -41.16
CA GLU A 549 -1.85 -10.87 -41.06
C GLU A 549 -0.72 -10.78 -40.02
N LEU A 550 0.09 -9.70 -40.08
CA LEU A 550 1.16 -9.43 -39.12
C LEU A 550 0.62 -9.27 -37.68
N ILE A 551 -0.45 -8.49 -37.50
CA ILE A 551 -1.06 -8.26 -36.19
C ILE A 551 -1.68 -9.53 -35.66
N HIS A 552 -2.33 -10.34 -36.52
CA HIS A 552 -2.88 -11.63 -36.13
C HIS A 552 -1.76 -12.56 -35.65
N ALA A 553 -0.64 -12.65 -36.35
CA ALA A 553 0.48 -13.50 -35.98
C ALA A 553 1.10 -13.08 -34.64
N ILE A 554 1.35 -11.78 -34.44
CA ILE A 554 1.84 -11.24 -33.15
C ILE A 554 0.82 -11.51 -32.04
N GLY A 555 -0.46 -11.26 -32.31
CA GLY A 555 -1.56 -11.51 -31.39
C GLY A 555 -1.67 -12.98 -31.00
N TRP A 556 -1.49 -13.89 -31.97
CA TRP A 556 -1.50 -15.32 -31.71
C TRP A 556 -0.38 -15.76 -30.79
N ASP A 557 0.85 -15.26 -30.97
CA ASP A 557 1.97 -15.60 -30.10
C ASP A 557 1.72 -15.20 -28.63
N ILE A 558 0.98 -14.12 -28.42
CA ILE A 558 0.56 -13.68 -27.07
C ILE A 558 -0.60 -14.55 -26.56
N TYR A 559 -1.66 -14.68 -27.36
CA TYR A 559 -2.91 -15.33 -26.97
C TYR A 559 -2.75 -16.84 -26.77
N ASN A 560 -1.90 -17.49 -27.57
CA ASN A 560 -1.53 -18.89 -27.44
C ASN A 560 -0.94 -19.21 -26.06
N ARG A 561 -0.09 -18.33 -25.52
CA ARG A 561 0.48 -18.47 -24.16
C ARG A 561 -0.54 -18.21 -23.07
N MET A 562 -1.48 -17.29 -23.30
CA MET A 562 -2.58 -17.04 -22.36
C MET A 562 -3.58 -18.20 -22.30
N ALA A 563 -3.70 -18.96 -23.38
CA ALA A 563 -4.61 -20.09 -23.48
C ALA A 563 -4.11 -21.37 -22.79
N ASP A 564 -2.80 -21.49 -22.53
CA ASP A 564 -2.21 -22.67 -21.88
C ASP A 564 -2.71 -22.90 -20.44
N PRO A 565 -2.61 -21.93 -19.50
CA PRO A 565 -2.95 -22.17 -18.12
C PRO A 565 -4.40 -22.65 -17.88
N PRO A 566 -5.45 -22.06 -18.49
CA PRO A 566 -6.82 -22.54 -18.32
C PRO A 566 -7.01 -23.98 -18.75
N PHE A 567 -6.36 -24.38 -19.84
CA PHE A 567 -6.52 -25.73 -20.39
C PHE A 567 -5.71 -26.76 -19.61
N GLU A 568 -4.46 -26.47 -19.24
CA GLU A 568 -3.67 -27.33 -18.37
C GLU A 568 -4.37 -27.52 -17.00
N PHE A 569 -4.93 -26.48 -16.45
CA PHE A 569 -5.77 -26.56 -15.26
C PHE A 569 -6.96 -27.50 -15.46
N ALA A 570 -7.70 -27.36 -16.54
CA ALA A 570 -8.83 -28.23 -16.85
C ALA A 570 -8.43 -29.71 -17.01
N ARG A 571 -7.22 -29.97 -17.56
CA ARG A 571 -6.65 -31.33 -17.70
C ARG A 571 -6.34 -31.98 -16.35
N THR A 572 -5.96 -31.23 -15.34
CA THR A 572 -5.73 -31.78 -13.99
C THR A 572 -7.02 -32.19 -13.29
N ILE A 573 -8.17 -31.60 -13.68
CA ILE A 573 -9.47 -31.86 -13.04
C ILE A 573 -10.22 -33.00 -13.66
N THR A 574 -10.18 -33.13 -14.99
CA THR A 574 -11.01 -34.12 -15.70
C THR A 574 -10.41 -34.63 -17.00
N ALA A 575 -10.62 -35.91 -17.27
CA ALA A 575 -10.32 -36.52 -18.57
C ALA A 575 -11.42 -36.29 -19.63
N ASP A 576 -12.63 -35.90 -19.22
CA ASP A 576 -13.76 -35.65 -20.09
C ASP A 576 -13.53 -34.41 -20.95
N PRO A 577 -13.51 -34.53 -22.31
CA PRO A 577 -13.18 -33.41 -23.18
C PRO A 577 -14.21 -32.28 -23.13
N VAL A 578 -15.47 -32.54 -22.90
CA VAL A 578 -16.51 -31.49 -22.78
C VAL A 578 -16.39 -30.77 -21.49
N LYS A 579 -16.12 -31.47 -20.37
CA LYS A 579 -15.89 -30.84 -19.08
C LYS A 579 -14.60 -30.01 -19.08
N ARG A 580 -13.53 -30.48 -19.76
CA ARG A 580 -12.29 -29.70 -19.95
C ARG A 580 -12.56 -28.38 -20.67
N LEU A 581 -13.29 -28.44 -21.82
CA LEU A 581 -13.65 -27.21 -22.55
C LEU A 581 -14.50 -26.27 -21.70
N ARG A 582 -15.45 -26.80 -20.93
CA ARG A 582 -16.28 -25.99 -20.05
C ARG A 582 -15.43 -25.27 -18.99
N ILE A 583 -14.55 -25.99 -18.31
CA ILE A 583 -13.65 -25.41 -17.29
C ILE A 583 -12.73 -24.36 -17.94
N ALA A 584 -12.09 -24.67 -19.05
CA ALA A 584 -11.18 -23.75 -19.72
C ALA A 584 -11.90 -22.47 -20.19
N THR A 585 -13.08 -22.59 -20.81
CA THR A 585 -13.88 -21.45 -21.24
C THR A 585 -14.42 -20.65 -20.06
N ASP A 586 -14.82 -21.29 -18.96
CA ASP A 586 -15.29 -20.60 -17.75
C ASP A 586 -14.17 -19.79 -17.07
N VAL A 587 -12.95 -20.31 -17.01
CA VAL A 587 -11.77 -19.56 -16.53
C VAL A 587 -11.52 -18.36 -17.43
N PHE A 588 -11.55 -18.54 -18.75
CA PHE A 588 -11.31 -17.46 -19.71
C PHE A 588 -12.40 -16.36 -19.67
N ARG A 589 -13.67 -16.74 -19.45
CA ARG A 589 -14.80 -15.82 -19.26
C ARG A 589 -14.76 -15.08 -17.93
N ARG A 590 -13.94 -15.51 -16.97
CA ARG A 590 -13.71 -14.81 -15.71
C ARG A 590 -12.52 -13.88 -15.80
N PHE A 591 -11.46 -14.28 -16.46
CA PHE A 591 -10.29 -13.46 -16.73
C PHE A 591 -9.59 -13.89 -18.04
N PRO A 592 -9.23 -12.94 -18.93
CA PRO A 592 -9.41 -11.47 -18.79
C PRO A 592 -10.81 -10.98 -19.20
N PHE A 593 -11.68 -11.84 -19.69
CA PHE A 593 -12.97 -11.48 -20.30
C PHE A 593 -14.14 -11.51 -19.30
N GLY A 594 -13.90 -11.08 -18.07
CA GLY A 594 -14.90 -11.17 -16.99
C GLY A 594 -15.87 -10.00 -16.90
N PRO A 595 -17.04 -10.23 -16.23
CA PRO A 595 -17.95 -9.15 -15.89
C PRO A 595 -17.35 -8.23 -14.80
N PRO A 596 -17.78 -6.95 -14.68
CA PRO A 596 -18.81 -6.30 -15.46
C PRO A 596 -18.33 -5.72 -16.80
N GLY A 597 -17.04 -5.81 -17.14
CA GLY A 597 -16.51 -5.32 -18.43
C GLY A 597 -17.11 -6.06 -19.61
N TYR A 598 -17.09 -7.38 -19.54
CA TYR A 598 -17.76 -8.26 -20.50
C TYR A 598 -19.09 -8.76 -19.94
N SER A 599 -20.07 -9.05 -20.83
CA SER A 599 -21.35 -9.63 -20.42
C SER A 599 -21.59 -10.95 -21.15
N TRP A 600 -21.91 -11.99 -20.38
CA TRP A 600 -22.08 -13.34 -20.87
C TRP A 600 -23.47 -13.87 -20.54
N ARG A 601 -24.02 -14.70 -21.43
CA ARG A 601 -25.27 -15.41 -21.24
C ARG A 601 -25.07 -16.87 -21.66
N ASP A 602 -25.29 -17.82 -20.74
CA ASP A 602 -25.24 -19.23 -21.05
C ASP A 602 -26.39 -19.64 -21.92
N VAL A 603 -26.15 -20.59 -22.83
CA VAL A 603 -27.10 -21.09 -23.80
C VAL A 603 -27.19 -22.61 -23.65
N GLN A 604 -28.39 -23.15 -23.63
CA GLN A 604 -28.57 -24.60 -23.65
C GLN A 604 -28.17 -25.18 -25.02
N ALA A 605 -27.36 -26.25 -25.00
CA ALA A 605 -26.84 -26.91 -26.18
C ALA A 605 -26.77 -28.43 -25.96
N GLY A 606 -26.43 -29.15 -26.99
CA GLY A 606 -26.25 -30.62 -26.93
C GLY A 606 -25.14 -31.04 -25.96
N ALA A 607 -25.11 -32.31 -25.59
CA ALA A 607 -24.21 -32.85 -24.57
C ALA A 607 -22.70 -32.62 -24.86
N ASP A 608 -22.32 -32.49 -26.12
CA ASP A 608 -20.94 -32.36 -26.59
C ASP A 608 -20.56 -30.89 -26.90
N VAL A 609 -21.41 -29.92 -26.54
CA VAL A 609 -21.22 -28.50 -26.86
C VAL A 609 -21.23 -27.65 -25.61
N VAL A 610 -20.21 -26.79 -25.46
CA VAL A 610 -20.23 -25.70 -24.50
C VAL A 610 -20.67 -24.42 -25.22
N ALA A 611 -21.83 -23.89 -24.84
CA ALA A 611 -22.49 -22.79 -25.54
C ALA A 611 -22.76 -21.60 -24.64
N PHE A 612 -22.40 -20.42 -25.11
CA PHE A 612 -22.71 -19.14 -24.46
C PHE A 612 -22.66 -17.99 -25.47
N ASP A 613 -23.30 -16.89 -25.16
CA ASP A 613 -23.30 -15.68 -25.95
C ASP A 613 -22.54 -14.57 -25.19
N CYS A 614 -21.68 -13.83 -25.89
CA CYS A 614 -21.14 -12.58 -25.42
C CYS A 614 -22.05 -11.43 -25.85
N THR A 615 -22.66 -10.74 -24.91
CA THR A 615 -23.62 -9.66 -25.19
C THR A 615 -23.03 -8.27 -25.03
N ARG A 616 -21.82 -8.14 -24.41
CA ARG A 616 -21.01 -6.93 -24.34
C ARG A 616 -19.53 -7.31 -24.49
N CYS A 617 -18.83 -6.61 -25.36
CA CYS A 617 -17.40 -6.77 -25.59
C CYS A 617 -16.73 -5.39 -25.73
N PRO A 618 -16.00 -4.90 -24.71
CA PRO A 618 -15.34 -3.59 -24.74
C PRO A 618 -14.37 -3.43 -25.92
N VAL A 619 -13.69 -4.51 -26.30
CA VAL A 619 -12.79 -4.53 -27.46
C VAL A 619 -13.55 -4.23 -28.76
N ALA A 620 -14.68 -4.91 -28.97
CA ALA A 620 -15.50 -4.67 -30.15
C ALA A 620 -16.11 -3.26 -30.15
N GLU A 621 -16.54 -2.76 -28.98
CA GLU A 621 -17.05 -1.40 -28.79
C GLU A 621 -15.98 -0.37 -29.14
N PHE A 622 -14.74 -0.57 -28.71
CA PHE A 622 -13.59 0.31 -29.03
C PHE A 622 -13.33 0.36 -30.55
N PHE A 623 -13.22 -0.79 -31.21
CA PHE A 623 -12.96 -0.82 -32.65
C PHE A 623 -14.14 -0.26 -33.49
N ALA A 624 -15.37 -0.47 -33.05
CA ALA A 624 -16.55 0.12 -33.69
C ALA A 624 -16.54 1.67 -33.58
N GLY A 625 -16.19 2.20 -32.42
CA GLY A 625 -16.04 3.63 -32.20
C GLY A 625 -14.94 4.30 -33.04
N HIS A 626 -14.01 3.50 -33.60
CA HIS A 626 -12.92 3.96 -34.44
C HIS A 626 -13.06 3.50 -35.91
N GLU A 627 -14.24 3.09 -36.32
CA GLU A 627 -14.55 2.61 -37.70
C GLU A 627 -13.62 1.48 -38.17
N SER A 628 -13.12 0.65 -37.23
CA SER A 628 -12.11 -0.39 -37.47
C SER A 628 -12.61 -1.79 -37.11
N ALA A 629 -13.91 -2.04 -37.24
CA ALA A 629 -14.55 -3.34 -36.92
C ALA A 629 -13.96 -4.52 -37.73
N ALA A 630 -13.55 -4.29 -38.99
CA ALA A 630 -12.89 -5.28 -39.82
C ALA A 630 -11.56 -5.75 -39.21
N LEU A 631 -10.74 -4.83 -38.68
CA LEU A 631 -9.50 -5.14 -37.96
C LEU A 631 -9.78 -6.02 -36.73
N CYS A 632 -10.80 -5.68 -35.94
CA CYS A 632 -11.20 -6.49 -34.78
C CYS A 632 -11.55 -7.92 -35.17
N THR A 633 -12.33 -8.07 -36.24
CA THR A 633 -12.75 -9.38 -36.74
C THR A 633 -11.55 -10.22 -37.23
N ALA A 634 -10.64 -9.59 -37.98
CA ALA A 634 -9.48 -10.26 -38.55
C ALA A 634 -8.41 -10.63 -37.53
N THR A 635 -8.28 -9.87 -36.46
CA THR A 635 -7.19 -10.05 -35.48
C THR A 635 -7.68 -10.65 -34.14
N TRP A 636 -8.59 -9.99 -33.45
CA TRP A 636 -9.07 -10.43 -32.12
C TRP A 636 -10.05 -11.60 -32.20
N CYS A 637 -11.12 -11.43 -32.98
CA CYS A 637 -12.11 -12.49 -33.11
C CYS A 637 -11.54 -13.75 -33.75
N ALA A 638 -10.60 -13.62 -34.68
CA ALA A 638 -10.00 -14.76 -35.36
C ALA A 638 -9.15 -15.65 -34.43
N LEU A 639 -8.61 -15.13 -33.34
CA LEU A 639 -7.76 -15.85 -32.38
C LEU A 639 -8.51 -16.95 -31.60
N ASP A 640 -9.83 -16.85 -31.45
CA ASP A 640 -10.61 -17.84 -30.70
C ASP A 640 -10.68 -19.20 -31.41
N TYR A 641 -10.55 -19.24 -32.73
CA TYR A 641 -10.61 -20.50 -33.51
C TYR A 641 -9.39 -21.39 -33.23
N PRO A 642 -8.13 -20.93 -33.34
CA PRO A 642 -6.98 -21.76 -33.01
C PRO A 642 -6.90 -22.09 -31.52
N VAL A 643 -7.45 -21.25 -30.61
CA VAL A 643 -7.59 -21.62 -29.20
C VAL A 643 -8.52 -22.82 -29.04
N ALA A 644 -9.65 -22.89 -29.77
CA ALA A 644 -10.53 -24.02 -29.73
C ALA A 644 -9.83 -25.32 -30.14
N GLU A 645 -9.05 -25.28 -31.20
CA GLU A 645 -8.27 -26.43 -31.68
C GLU A 645 -7.23 -26.87 -30.65
N LYS A 646 -6.52 -25.90 -30.06
CA LYS A 646 -5.55 -26.12 -28.99
C LYS A 646 -6.19 -26.79 -27.76
N TRP A 647 -7.43 -26.45 -27.43
CA TRP A 647 -8.18 -27.04 -26.33
C TRP A 647 -8.89 -28.33 -26.67
N GLY A 648 -8.58 -28.92 -27.82
CA GLY A 648 -9.17 -30.20 -28.29
C GLY A 648 -10.63 -30.07 -28.68
N GLY A 649 -11.00 -28.96 -29.28
CA GLY A 649 -12.35 -28.69 -29.76
C GLY A 649 -12.39 -27.92 -31.07
N ARG A 650 -13.56 -27.54 -31.51
CA ARG A 650 -13.82 -26.68 -32.66
C ARG A 650 -14.83 -25.61 -32.28
N LEU A 651 -14.49 -24.34 -32.56
CA LEU A 651 -15.42 -23.24 -32.39
C LEU A 651 -16.29 -23.03 -33.63
N VAL A 652 -17.60 -22.89 -33.42
CA VAL A 652 -18.57 -22.41 -34.40
C VAL A 652 -19.14 -21.10 -33.87
N ARG A 653 -18.92 -19.99 -34.61
CA ARG A 653 -19.36 -18.64 -34.20
C ARG A 653 -19.71 -17.79 -35.43
N PRO A 654 -20.90 -17.99 -36.02
CA PRO A 654 -21.35 -17.23 -37.18
C PRO A 654 -21.65 -15.74 -36.87
N LYS A 655 -21.94 -15.38 -35.60
CA LYS A 655 -22.26 -14.02 -35.22
C LYS A 655 -21.16 -13.43 -34.33
N THR A 656 -20.76 -12.17 -34.60
CA THR A 656 -19.88 -11.43 -33.73
C THR A 656 -20.38 -9.99 -33.59
N ILE A 657 -20.17 -9.36 -32.42
CA ILE A 657 -20.48 -7.95 -32.18
C ILE A 657 -19.66 -7.09 -33.15
N ALA A 658 -18.38 -7.40 -33.37
CA ALA A 658 -17.54 -6.70 -34.32
C ALA A 658 -18.03 -6.82 -35.78
N GLY A 659 -18.77 -7.87 -36.10
CA GLY A 659 -19.43 -8.04 -37.40
C GLY A 659 -20.84 -7.43 -37.48
N GLY A 660 -21.21 -6.55 -36.52
CA GLY A 660 -22.47 -5.83 -36.52
C GLY A 660 -23.66 -6.59 -35.93
N ASN A 661 -23.47 -7.74 -35.29
CA ASN A 661 -24.54 -8.50 -34.64
C ASN A 661 -24.72 -8.03 -33.19
N SER A 662 -25.88 -8.32 -32.59
CA SER A 662 -26.19 -7.96 -31.19
C SER A 662 -25.38 -8.76 -30.14
N HIS A 663 -24.73 -9.85 -30.54
CA HIS A 663 -23.93 -10.71 -29.67
C HIS A 663 -22.96 -11.56 -30.49
N CYS A 664 -21.94 -12.12 -29.81
CA CYS A 664 -21.11 -13.20 -30.34
C CYS A 664 -21.65 -14.56 -29.84
N ASP A 665 -21.95 -15.47 -30.74
CA ASP A 665 -22.54 -16.78 -30.41
C ASP A 665 -21.46 -17.87 -30.37
N PHE A 666 -20.85 -18.07 -29.21
CA PHE A 666 -19.83 -19.08 -29.01
C PHE A 666 -20.42 -20.46 -28.85
N ARG A 667 -20.07 -21.43 -29.74
CA ARG A 667 -20.42 -22.81 -29.67
C ARG A 667 -19.16 -23.67 -29.81
N TRP A 668 -18.67 -24.17 -28.69
CA TRP A 668 -17.44 -24.94 -28.57
C TRP A 668 -17.80 -26.43 -28.62
N HIS A 669 -17.46 -27.09 -29.70
CA HIS A 669 -17.69 -28.52 -29.90
C HIS A 669 -16.46 -29.29 -29.45
N ALA A 670 -16.61 -30.23 -28.51
CA ALA A 670 -15.53 -31.10 -28.08
C ALA A 670 -15.20 -32.13 -29.18
N THR A 671 -13.89 -32.28 -29.45
CA THR A 671 -13.41 -33.36 -30.31
C THR A 671 -13.18 -34.60 -29.45
N ARG A 672 -13.95 -35.66 -29.67
CA ARG A 672 -13.67 -36.97 -29.05
C ARG A 672 -12.60 -37.67 -29.87
N PRO A 673 -11.58 -38.32 -29.25
CA PRO A 673 -10.70 -39.24 -29.98
C PRO A 673 -11.56 -40.29 -30.69
N SER A 674 -11.30 -40.53 -31.98
CA SER A 674 -11.95 -41.63 -32.68
C SER A 674 -11.59 -42.95 -32.00
N ALA A 675 -12.56 -43.83 -31.80
CA ALA A 675 -12.38 -45.14 -31.18
C ALA A 675 -11.33 -46.05 -31.86
N ASP A 676 -10.88 -45.65 -33.06
CA ASP A 676 -9.88 -46.38 -33.86
C ASP A 676 -8.41 -46.18 -33.41
N THR A 677 -8.13 -45.27 -32.47
CA THR A 677 -6.75 -45.02 -32.01
C THR A 677 -6.39 -45.78 -30.72
N GLU A 678 -7.36 -46.38 -30.02
CA GLU A 678 -7.10 -47.21 -28.83
C GLU A 678 -6.77 -48.67 -29.15
N MET A 679 -6.91 -49.15 -30.40
CA MET A 679 -6.57 -50.53 -30.75
C MET A 679 -5.15 -50.75 -31.31
N SER A 680 -4.36 -49.68 -31.51
CA SER A 680 -2.98 -49.84 -31.99
C SER A 680 -1.89 -49.79 -30.89
N GLY A 681 -2.28 -49.74 -29.62
CA GLY A 681 -1.36 -49.67 -28.47
C GLY A 681 -1.19 -50.96 -27.66
N GLN A 682 -1.81 -52.07 -28.08
CA GLN A 682 -1.69 -53.35 -27.41
C GLN A 682 -1.26 -54.48 -28.36
N VAL A 683 -0.11 -54.41 -28.94
CA VAL A 683 0.69 -55.59 -29.39
C VAL A 683 2.11 -55.12 -29.58
N GLU A 684 2.94 -55.25 -28.56
CA GLU A 684 4.35 -55.53 -28.62
C GLU A 684 4.90 -55.49 -27.19
N GLY A 685 4.86 -56.65 -26.55
CA GLY A 685 5.41 -56.82 -25.21
C GLY A 685 5.30 -58.29 -24.77
N ASP A 686 5.78 -59.20 -25.62
CA ASP A 686 6.25 -60.49 -25.21
C ASP A 686 7.10 -61.08 -26.34
N LEU A 687 8.38 -61.16 -26.10
CA LEU A 687 9.38 -62.13 -26.58
C LEU A 687 10.77 -61.50 -26.73
N GLY A 688 11.61 -61.80 -25.73
CA GLY A 688 13.03 -61.60 -25.84
C GLY A 688 13.67 -61.06 -24.57
#